data_54cc7b8867e70ed3bbe31e79fb8cfaf4
#
_entry.id   54cc7b8867e70ed3bbe31e79fb8cfaf4
#
_cell.length_a   1.000
_cell.length_b   1.000
_cell.length_c   1.000
_cell.angle_alpha   90.00
_cell.angle_beta   90.00
_cell.angle_gamma   90.00
#
_symmetry.space_group_name_H-M   'P 1'
#
loop_
_entity.id
_entity.type
_entity.pdbx_description
1 polymer ?
#
loop_
_entity_poly.entity_id
_entity_poly.type
_entity_poly.pdbx_seq_one_letter_code
_entity_poly.pdbx_strand_id
1 'polypeptide(L)'
;MLNTNNLTQKSMEAISTAQSIAVSYQNMNIEQQHILLALLQAEDGLIPQLIKKMGADASQLTRLTEQSAAGIPKVTGSGRDPEKVYVSPDVDKAFTAAEEKSKADEGRVYLGRASVHRTSXKAELTAXGHFRKVRYYRKGILAGTXAGKGQCACYRTESGGNIRRAKKYGQDLTELARQNKLDPVIGRDTEIRERYPYSFPXDKEQPCADRRAGVGKTAIAEGLALRIVRGDVPENLKERQIFSLDMGALVAGAKYRGEFEERLKAVLQTIKKSEGQIILFIDELHTIVGAGKTDGAMDAGNLLKPLLARGELHCIGATTLNEYRQYIEKDAALERRFQPVMVNEPTVEDTISILRGLKERYEVFHGVKIHDSALIAAATLSDRYISDRFLPDKAIDLVDEACALIKTEMESMPSELDDIRRKIMQHEIEEAALKKETDRISVEHLAEVQQELAEMRSKFNEMKAKWENERNAISKVQKLREEIESTNSLIEQAERSYDLNKAAELKYGKLPQLQKELEEEEKLAEQSKSASMLHDKVTEEEIAKIICRWTGIPVSKLMEGEREKLLHMEDILHKRVIGQDEAVEKVSEAILRSRAGIANPDQPIGSFLFLGPTGVGKTELAKALAEALFDDEHSMVRIDMSEYMEKFSVSRLIGAPPGYVGYEEGGQLTEAVRRKPYSVVLLDEVEKAHPDVFNILLQILDDGRITDSQGRTVDFKNTIIILTSNLGSSYILDGINDKGEISEEAKNEVNKLLKTQFRPEFLNRLDEIVFYKPLRKDEISGIVDLMLGELKKRLADKEVGFAITDAAKDYVIDNGFDPNYGARPLKRFIQRKIETLIARKLIADDVAPGSTLTVDYDGEKLICSES
;
A
#
# COMPACT_ATOMS: atom_id res chain seq x y z
N MET A 1 12.31 -32.99 -48.03
CA MET A 1 12.09 -32.71 -46.57
C MET A 1 12.39 -31.24 -46.33
N LEU A 2 11.43 -30.52 -45.77
CA LEU A 2 11.60 -29.13 -45.38
C LEU A 2 12.74 -29.01 -44.37
N ASN A 3 13.73 -28.19 -44.65
CA ASN A 3 14.81 -27.89 -43.73
C ASN A 3 14.30 -26.80 -42.75
N THR A 4 13.77 -27.24 -41.62
CA THR A 4 13.17 -26.39 -40.61
C THR A 4 14.16 -25.44 -39.92
N ASN A 5 15.46 -25.70 -39.99
CA ASN A 5 16.47 -24.90 -39.32
C ASN A 5 16.61 -23.47 -39.87
N ASN A 6 16.15 -23.24 -41.09
CA ASN A 6 16.24 -21.95 -41.76
C ASN A 6 14.93 -21.11 -41.67
N LEU A 7 13.89 -21.63 -40.97
CA LEU A 7 12.59 -20.95 -40.85
C LEU A 7 12.53 -20.09 -39.58
N THR A 8 11.80 -18.99 -39.62
CA THR A 8 11.50 -18.20 -38.42
C THR A 8 10.42 -18.91 -37.61
N GLN A 9 10.34 -18.62 -36.32
CA GLN A 9 9.31 -19.19 -35.42
C GLN A 9 7.91 -18.95 -35.99
N LYS A 10 7.59 -17.73 -36.43
CA LYS A 10 6.30 -17.37 -37.03
C LYS A 10 6.03 -18.15 -38.32
N SER A 11 7.09 -18.50 -39.10
CA SER A 11 6.94 -19.34 -40.30
C SER A 11 6.59 -20.77 -39.89
N MET A 12 7.19 -21.30 -38.83
CA MET A 12 6.85 -22.64 -38.32
C MET A 12 5.42 -22.70 -37.77
N GLU A 13 4.99 -21.68 -37.03
CA GLU A 13 3.61 -21.54 -36.54
C GLU A 13 2.60 -21.51 -37.71
N ALA A 14 2.92 -20.75 -38.76
CA ALA A 14 2.05 -20.69 -39.95
C ALA A 14 1.97 -22.05 -40.68
N ILE A 15 3.05 -22.83 -40.77
CA ILE A 15 3.03 -24.19 -41.32
C ILE A 15 2.17 -25.12 -40.46
N SER A 16 2.35 -25.08 -39.13
CA SER A 16 1.58 -25.88 -38.21
C SER A 16 0.08 -25.57 -38.30
N THR A 17 -0.27 -24.27 -38.38
CA THR A 17 -1.65 -23.81 -38.57
C THR A 17 -2.22 -24.28 -39.94
N ALA A 18 -1.41 -24.15 -41.01
CA ALA A 18 -1.78 -24.65 -42.35
C ALA A 18 -2.02 -26.17 -42.38
N GLN A 19 -1.25 -26.94 -41.60
CA GLN A 19 -1.46 -28.37 -41.41
C GLN A 19 -2.81 -28.64 -40.71
N SER A 20 -3.10 -27.95 -39.63
CA SER A 20 -4.38 -28.05 -38.92
C SER A 20 -5.57 -27.70 -39.83
N ILE A 21 -5.43 -26.65 -40.63
CA ILE A 21 -6.43 -26.24 -41.61
C ILE A 21 -6.65 -27.36 -42.66
N ALA A 22 -5.58 -27.94 -43.22
CA ALA A 22 -5.66 -29.01 -44.20
C ALA A 22 -6.39 -30.24 -43.60
N VAL A 23 -6.10 -30.58 -42.34
CA VAL A 23 -6.77 -31.67 -41.60
C VAL A 23 -8.27 -31.37 -41.45
N SER A 24 -8.63 -30.13 -41.07
CA SER A 24 -10.03 -29.73 -40.86
C SER A 24 -10.86 -29.78 -42.13
N TYR A 25 -10.26 -29.46 -43.30
CA TYR A 25 -10.89 -29.55 -44.63
C TYR A 25 -10.85 -30.95 -45.24
N GLN A 26 -10.26 -31.92 -44.52
CA GLN A 26 -10.11 -33.33 -44.94
C GLN A 26 -9.24 -33.49 -46.21
N ASN A 27 -8.23 -32.65 -46.41
CA ASN A 27 -7.31 -32.72 -47.53
C ASN A 27 -6.10 -33.58 -47.16
N MET A 28 -5.53 -34.33 -48.12
CA MET A 28 -4.28 -35.15 -47.91
C MET A 28 -3.01 -34.32 -48.02
N ASN A 29 -3.06 -33.18 -48.71
CA ASN A 29 -1.89 -32.35 -48.94
C ASN A 29 -2.12 -30.93 -48.40
N ILE A 30 -1.05 -30.35 -47.90
CA ILE A 30 -0.97 -28.91 -47.58
C ILE A 30 -0.78 -28.20 -48.92
N GLU A 31 -1.78 -27.48 -49.36
CA GLU A 31 -1.77 -26.68 -50.60
C GLU A 31 -1.45 -25.21 -50.29
N GLN A 32 -1.12 -24.44 -51.32
CA GLN A 32 -0.81 -22.99 -51.18
C GLN A 32 -1.95 -22.20 -50.49
N GLN A 33 -3.19 -22.62 -50.72
CA GLN A 33 -4.36 -22.00 -50.09
C GLN A 33 -4.35 -22.15 -48.54
N HIS A 34 -3.96 -23.30 -48.02
CA HIS A 34 -3.87 -23.53 -46.59
C HIS A 34 -2.82 -22.64 -45.93
N ILE A 35 -1.65 -22.50 -46.59
CA ILE A 35 -0.57 -21.62 -46.07
C ILE A 35 -1.03 -20.14 -46.16
N LEU A 36 -1.67 -19.73 -47.24
CA LEU A 36 -2.16 -18.36 -47.38
C LEU A 36 -3.22 -18.05 -46.32
N LEU A 37 -4.11 -19.01 -46.08
CA LEU A 37 -5.16 -18.85 -45.04
C LEU A 37 -4.55 -18.74 -43.62
N ALA A 38 -3.57 -19.59 -43.29
CA ALA A 38 -2.83 -19.53 -42.01
C ALA A 38 -2.14 -18.18 -41.83
N LEU A 39 -1.54 -17.64 -42.91
CA LEU A 39 -0.86 -16.32 -42.88
C LEU A 39 -1.85 -15.15 -42.76
N LEU A 40 -3.08 -15.30 -43.26
CA LEU A 40 -4.14 -14.28 -43.17
C LEU A 40 -4.82 -14.28 -41.80
N GLN A 41 -4.94 -15.44 -41.18
CA GLN A 41 -5.58 -15.62 -39.88
C GLN A 41 -4.67 -15.26 -38.68
N ALA A 42 -3.36 -15.09 -38.91
CA ALA A 42 -2.44 -14.68 -37.86
C ALA A 42 -2.71 -13.23 -37.42
N GLU A 43 -3.28 -13.03 -36.24
CA GLU A 43 -3.71 -11.71 -35.70
C GLU A 43 -2.59 -10.68 -35.72
N ASP A 44 -1.39 -11.06 -35.32
CA ASP A 44 -0.17 -10.21 -35.32
C ASP A 44 0.71 -10.45 -36.56
N GLY A 45 0.16 -11.00 -37.60
CA GLY A 45 0.87 -11.35 -38.80
C GLY A 45 1.27 -10.16 -39.66
N LEU A 46 2.42 -10.27 -40.32
CA LEU A 46 2.91 -9.26 -41.28
C LEU A 46 1.98 -9.11 -42.50
N ILE A 47 1.34 -10.20 -42.91
CA ILE A 47 0.52 -10.23 -44.14
C ILE A 47 -0.76 -9.40 -43.98
N PRO A 48 -1.57 -9.56 -42.91
CA PRO A 48 -2.73 -8.68 -42.71
C PRO A 48 -2.36 -7.19 -42.65
N GLN A 49 -1.24 -6.86 -41.98
CA GLN A 49 -0.75 -5.49 -41.87
C GLN A 49 -0.33 -4.90 -43.24
N LEU A 50 0.34 -5.68 -44.08
CA LEU A 50 0.73 -5.27 -45.44
C LEU A 50 -0.51 -5.04 -46.29
N ILE A 51 -1.51 -5.92 -46.22
CA ILE A 51 -2.76 -5.82 -46.96
C ILE A 51 -3.51 -4.53 -46.57
N LYS A 52 -3.59 -4.27 -45.25
CA LYS A 52 -4.21 -3.04 -44.74
C LYS A 52 -3.47 -1.77 -45.18
N LYS A 53 -2.13 -1.80 -45.20
CA LYS A 53 -1.30 -0.68 -45.75
C LYS A 53 -1.47 -0.45 -47.24
N MET A 54 -1.83 -1.51 -47.96
CA MET A 54 -2.14 -1.41 -49.40
C MET A 54 -3.58 -0.89 -49.69
N GLY A 55 -4.33 -0.56 -48.64
CA GLY A 55 -5.70 -0.03 -48.73
C GLY A 55 -6.72 -1.08 -49.15
N ALA A 56 -6.48 -2.36 -48.83
CA ALA A 56 -7.30 -3.45 -49.28
C ALA A 56 -7.93 -4.23 -48.14
N ASP A 57 -9.08 -4.84 -48.39
CA ASP A 57 -9.83 -5.58 -47.39
C ASP A 57 -9.28 -6.99 -47.18
N ALA A 58 -8.61 -7.19 -46.07
CA ALA A 58 -8.06 -8.47 -45.64
C ALA A 58 -9.18 -9.51 -45.40
N SER A 59 -10.33 -9.06 -44.89
CA SER A 59 -11.48 -9.92 -44.61
C SER A 59 -12.06 -10.52 -45.92
N GLN A 60 -12.14 -9.74 -46.95
CA GLN A 60 -12.59 -10.21 -48.26
C GLN A 60 -11.64 -11.25 -48.85
N LEU A 61 -10.33 -11.03 -48.72
CA LEU A 61 -9.28 -11.97 -49.16
C LEU A 61 -9.33 -13.27 -48.37
N THR A 62 -9.52 -13.20 -47.06
CA THR A 62 -9.68 -14.38 -46.19
C THR A 62 -10.87 -15.23 -46.65
N ARG A 63 -12.05 -14.63 -46.84
CA ARG A 63 -13.26 -15.33 -47.35
C ARG A 63 -13.02 -16.02 -48.70
N LEU A 64 -12.40 -15.34 -49.63
CA LEU A 64 -12.11 -15.92 -50.95
C LEU A 64 -11.11 -17.09 -50.85
N THR A 65 -10.14 -16.99 -49.97
CA THR A 65 -9.16 -18.06 -49.73
C THR A 65 -9.81 -19.27 -49.02
N GLU A 66 -10.75 -19.02 -48.10
CA GLU A 66 -11.55 -20.05 -47.48
C GLU A 66 -12.42 -20.81 -48.48
N GLN A 67 -13.09 -20.08 -49.38
CA GLN A 67 -13.88 -20.70 -50.44
C GLN A 67 -13.00 -21.54 -51.39
N SER A 68 -11.79 -21.07 -51.70
CA SER A 68 -10.84 -21.81 -52.52
C SER A 68 -10.32 -23.07 -51.81
N ALA A 69 -10.03 -22.97 -50.53
CA ALA A 69 -9.61 -24.13 -49.73
C ALA A 69 -10.72 -25.16 -49.60
N ALA A 70 -11.97 -24.72 -49.41
CA ALA A 70 -13.13 -25.61 -49.31
C ALA A 70 -13.42 -26.34 -50.65
N GLY A 71 -12.98 -25.79 -51.80
CA GLY A 71 -13.09 -26.38 -53.12
C GLY A 71 -12.07 -27.45 -53.44
N ILE A 72 -11.06 -27.68 -52.55
CA ILE A 72 -10.06 -28.73 -52.77
C ILE A 72 -10.68 -30.12 -52.53
N PRO A 73 -10.42 -31.11 -53.38
CA PRO A 73 -11.02 -32.43 -53.21
C PRO A 73 -10.78 -33.03 -51.85
N LYS A 74 -11.86 -33.48 -51.21
CA LYS A 74 -11.82 -34.15 -49.89
C LYS A 74 -11.54 -35.64 -50.07
N VAL A 75 -10.68 -36.18 -49.23
CA VAL A 75 -10.39 -37.60 -49.25
C VAL A 75 -11.01 -38.21 -48.00
N THR A 76 -12.04 -39.05 -48.23
CA THR A 76 -12.71 -39.80 -47.17
C THR A 76 -12.59 -41.30 -47.48
N GLY A 77 -12.18 -42.10 -46.50
CA GLY A 77 -12.04 -43.58 -46.66
C GLY A 77 -11.24 -44.21 -45.51
N SER A 78 -11.41 -45.51 -45.32
CA SER A 78 -10.82 -46.28 -44.22
C SER A 78 -9.31 -46.41 -44.27
N GLY A 79 -8.65 -45.95 -45.33
CA GLY A 79 -7.16 -45.97 -45.44
C GLY A 79 -6.48 -44.62 -45.13
N ARG A 80 -7.24 -43.59 -44.64
CA ARG A 80 -6.65 -42.31 -44.34
C ARG A 80 -6.13 -42.28 -42.88
N ASP A 81 -4.87 -41.89 -42.72
CA ASP A 81 -4.31 -41.59 -41.42
C ASP A 81 -4.47 -40.07 -41.20
N PRO A 82 -5.33 -39.63 -40.25
CA PRO A 82 -5.60 -38.21 -40.08
C PRO A 82 -4.36 -37.38 -39.68
N GLU A 83 -3.34 -38.01 -39.12
CA GLU A 83 -2.13 -37.32 -38.67
C GLU A 83 -1.09 -37.16 -39.78
N LYS A 84 -1.23 -37.89 -40.92
CA LYS A 84 -0.27 -37.83 -42.04
C LYS A 84 -0.78 -36.95 -43.15
N VAL A 85 -0.37 -35.69 -43.16
CA VAL A 85 -0.62 -34.74 -44.23
C VAL A 85 0.70 -34.40 -44.92
N TYR A 86 0.73 -34.50 -46.28
CA TYR A 86 1.90 -34.29 -47.09
C TYR A 86 1.95 -32.87 -47.64
N VAL A 87 3.15 -32.37 -47.93
CA VAL A 87 3.34 -31.09 -48.57
C VAL A 87 3.17 -31.27 -50.08
N SER A 88 2.32 -30.43 -50.74
CA SER A 88 2.15 -30.54 -52.21
C SER A 88 3.39 -30.06 -52.94
N PRO A 89 3.64 -30.59 -54.18
CA PRO A 89 4.80 -30.18 -54.96
C PRO A 89 4.86 -28.68 -55.22
N ASP A 90 3.76 -28.01 -55.27
CA ASP A 90 3.70 -26.55 -55.53
C ASP A 90 4.04 -25.73 -54.30
N VAL A 91 3.73 -26.25 -53.10
CA VAL A 91 4.18 -25.68 -51.83
C VAL A 91 5.68 -25.90 -51.67
N ASP A 92 6.20 -27.08 -52.04
CA ASP A 92 7.65 -27.40 -51.96
C ASP A 92 8.44 -26.45 -52.86
N LYS A 93 7.95 -26.20 -54.09
CA LYS A 93 8.52 -25.20 -55.02
C LYS A 93 8.47 -23.78 -54.44
N ALA A 94 7.39 -23.43 -53.75
CA ALA A 94 7.26 -22.10 -53.14
C ALA A 94 8.27 -21.92 -52.00
N PHE A 95 8.52 -22.98 -51.22
CA PHE A 95 9.54 -22.97 -50.13
C PHE A 95 10.97 -22.88 -50.70
N THR A 96 11.27 -23.63 -51.78
CA THR A 96 12.56 -23.57 -52.44
C THR A 96 12.86 -22.17 -52.99
N ALA A 97 11.88 -21.56 -53.65
CA ALA A 97 12.00 -20.18 -54.13
C ALA A 97 12.13 -19.15 -52.97
N ALA A 98 11.51 -19.41 -51.84
CA ALA A 98 11.65 -18.56 -50.64
C ALA A 98 13.08 -18.69 -50.07
N GLU A 99 13.62 -19.88 -50.05
CA GLU A 99 14.99 -20.16 -49.59
C GLU A 99 16.07 -19.53 -50.49
N GLU A 100 15.93 -19.66 -51.80
CA GLU A 100 16.80 -18.99 -52.76
C GLU A 100 16.81 -17.48 -52.58
N LYS A 101 15.64 -16.88 -52.33
CA LYS A 101 15.53 -15.45 -52.13
C LYS A 101 16.09 -14.98 -50.81
N SER A 102 15.95 -15.81 -49.76
CA SER A 102 16.55 -15.56 -48.46
C SER A 102 18.07 -15.57 -48.48
N LYS A 103 18.66 -16.50 -49.26
CA LYS A 103 20.10 -16.56 -49.47
C LYS A 103 20.63 -15.32 -50.21
N ALA A 104 19.86 -14.80 -51.16
CA ALA A 104 20.22 -13.59 -51.89
C ALA A 104 20.13 -12.31 -51.00
N ASP A 105 19.24 -12.29 -50.01
CA ASP A 105 19.03 -11.16 -49.12
C ASP A 105 19.77 -11.29 -47.75
N GLU A 106 20.68 -12.25 -47.61
CA GLU A 106 21.50 -12.52 -46.40
C GLU A 106 20.68 -12.66 -45.09
N GLY A 107 19.55 -13.35 -45.10
CA GLY A 107 18.67 -13.46 -43.96
C GLY A 107 17.91 -14.78 -43.83
N ARG A 108 17.30 -15.01 -42.68
CA ARG A 108 16.40 -16.15 -42.41
C ARG A 108 15.12 -16.07 -43.27
N VAL A 109 14.59 -17.21 -43.68
CA VAL A 109 13.44 -17.29 -44.59
C VAL A 109 12.15 -16.72 -43.96
N TYR A 110 11.65 -15.69 -44.57
CA TYR A 110 10.32 -15.11 -44.27
C TYR A 110 9.26 -15.71 -45.20
N LEU A 111 8.58 -16.75 -44.74
CA LEU A 111 7.57 -17.45 -45.50
C LEU A 111 6.47 -16.53 -46.08
N GLY A 112 6.05 -15.55 -45.29
CA GLY A 112 4.97 -14.61 -45.68
C GLY A 112 5.31 -13.79 -46.93
N ARG A 113 6.51 -13.21 -47.01
CA ARG A 113 6.96 -12.38 -48.15
C ARG A 113 7.09 -13.16 -49.44
N ALA A 114 7.72 -14.34 -49.34
CA ALA A 114 7.98 -15.17 -50.52
C ALA A 114 6.73 -15.86 -51.08
N SER A 115 5.84 -16.32 -50.21
CA SER A 115 4.58 -16.95 -50.60
C SER A 115 3.64 -16.00 -51.35
N VAL A 116 3.44 -14.78 -50.84
CA VAL A 116 2.58 -13.76 -51.48
C VAL A 116 3.21 -13.32 -52.81
N HIS A 117 4.52 -13.18 -52.90
CA HIS A 117 5.20 -12.76 -54.12
C HIS A 117 5.07 -13.80 -55.25
N ARG A 118 5.11 -15.10 -54.93
CA ARG A 118 5.02 -16.18 -55.93
C ARG A 118 3.57 -16.43 -56.36
N THR A 119 2.58 -16.37 -55.43
CA THR A 119 1.15 -16.44 -55.79
C THR A 119 0.71 -15.31 -56.69
N SER A 120 1.27 -14.17 -56.57
CA SER A 120 1.04 -13.04 -57.49
C SER A 120 1.78 -13.15 -58.86
N UNK A 121 2.55 -13.96 -58.84
CA UNK A 121 3.28 -14.06 -59.96
C UNK A 121 2.92 -14.98 -60.91
N LYS A 122 2.58 -15.94 -60.57
CA LYS A 122 2.08 -16.93 -61.52
C LYS A 122 0.54 -16.85 -61.56
N ALA A 123 0.03 -16.22 -62.58
CA ALA A 123 -1.39 -15.92 -62.74
C ALA A 123 -2.31 -17.14 -63.04
N GLU A 124 -1.75 -18.34 -63.12
CA GLU A 124 -2.55 -19.55 -63.46
C GLU A 124 -3.02 -20.34 -62.26
N LEU A 125 -2.66 -19.96 -61.04
CA LEU A 125 -3.15 -20.62 -59.83
C LEU A 125 -4.39 -19.95 -59.30
N THR A 126 -5.30 -20.73 -58.73
CA THR A 126 -6.58 -20.27 -58.18
C THR A 126 -6.40 -19.12 -57.18
N ALA A 127 -5.37 -19.12 -56.47
CA ALA A 127 -5.02 -18.02 -55.57
C ALA A 127 -4.73 -16.66 -56.28
N UNK A 128 -4.15 -16.77 -57.33
CA UNK A 128 -3.90 -15.78 -57.98
C UNK A 128 -5.04 -15.14 -58.58
N GLY A 129 -5.84 -15.90 -58.98
CA GLY A 129 -7.11 -15.42 -59.50
C GLY A 129 -7.86 -14.56 -58.46
N HIS A 130 -7.77 -14.89 -57.20
CA HIS A 130 -8.37 -14.14 -56.11
C HIS A 130 -7.72 -12.76 -55.91
N PHE A 131 -6.39 -12.71 -56.01
CA PHE A 131 -5.65 -11.44 -55.97
C PHE A 131 -6.03 -10.50 -57.12
N ARG A 132 -6.36 -11.07 -58.30
CA ARG A 132 -6.85 -10.28 -59.42
C ARG A 132 -8.26 -9.72 -59.21
N LYS A 133 -9.14 -10.52 -58.59
CA LYS A 133 -10.52 -10.08 -58.27
C LYS A 133 -10.57 -8.94 -57.25
N VAL A 134 -9.55 -8.83 -56.39
CA VAL A 134 -9.44 -7.79 -55.38
C VAL A 134 -8.50 -6.64 -55.86
N ARG A 135 -8.17 -6.59 -57.19
CA ARG A 135 -7.31 -5.56 -57.82
C ARG A 135 -5.86 -5.49 -57.27
N TYR A 136 -5.29 -6.62 -56.87
CA TYR A 136 -3.89 -6.71 -56.50
C TYR A 136 -3.00 -7.08 -57.67
N TYR A 137 -2.15 -6.17 -58.09
CA TYR A 137 -1.18 -6.42 -59.10
C TYR A 137 0.22 -6.62 -58.49
N ARG A 138 1.05 -7.44 -59.14
CA ARG A 138 2.46 -7.65 -58.80
C ARG A 138 3.21 -6.32 -58.56
N LYS A 139 2.90 -5.29 -59.32
CA LYS A 139 3.43 -3.92 -59.15
C LYS A 139 2.99 -3.29 -57.82
N GLY A 140 1.76 -3.52 -57.39
CA GLY A 140 1.25 -2.98 -56.11
C GLY A 140 1.89 -3.65 -54.90
N ILE A 141 2.09 -4.97 -54.94
CA ILE A 141 2.77 -5.72 -53.90
C ILE A 141 4.26 -5.30 -53.83
N LEU A 142 4.90 -5.13 -54.99
CA LEU A 142 6.29 -4.63 -55.05
C LEU A 142 6.36 -3.15 -54.61
N ALA A 143 5.39 -2.35 -54.97
CA ALA A 143 5.28 -0.95 -54.50
C ALA A 143 4.98 -0.88 -53.02
N GLY A 144 4.11 -1.75 -52.49
CA GLY A 144 3.81 -1.83 -51.04
C GLY A 144 5.03 -2.29 -50.22
N THR A 145 5.76 -3.23 -50.77
CA THR A 145 7.03 -3.64 -50.25
C THR A 145 8.19 -2.65 -50.46
N UNK A 146 7.99 -2.04 -51.39
CA UNK A 146 8.88 -1.09 -51.67
C UNK A 146 8.61 0.18 -51.07
N ALA A 147 7.44 0.58 -50.95
CA ALA A 147 7.10 1.73 -50.14
C ALA A 147 7.53 1.59 -48.67
N GLY A 148 7.58 0.36 -48.14
CA GLY A 148 8.27 0.06 -46.91
C GLY A 148 9.81 0.18 -46.98
N LYS A 149 10.35 0.20 -48.19
CA LYS A 149 11.81 0.42 -48.45
C LYS A 149 12.07 1.83 -49.06
N GLY A 150 11.05 2.52 -49.48
CA GLY A 150 11.22 3.70 -50.36
C GLY A 150 11.12 5.03 -49.64
N GLN A 151 12.00 5.33 -48.80
CA GLN A 151 12.46 6.69 -48.45
C GLN A 151 13.69 6.65 -47.58
N CYS A 152 14.31 5.49 -47.50
CA CYS A 152 15.59 5.36 -46.83
C CYS A 152 16.57 4.63 -47.69
N ALA A 153 17.59 5.32 -48.09
CA ALA A 153 18.87 4.63 -48.29
C ALA A 153 19.07 3.67 -47.11
N CYS A 154 19.47 2.50 -47.36
CA CYS A 154 19.50 1.25 -46.54
C CYS A 154 19.72 1.31 -45.02
N TYR A 155 19.79 2.47 -44.39
CA TYR A 155 20.12 2.67 -42.98
C TYR A 155 18.96 3.03 -42.06
N ARG A 156 17.81 3.49 -42.58
CA ARG A 156 16.69 3.96 -41.72
C ARG A 156 15.53 2.98 -41.50
N THR A 157 15.51 1.86 -42.28
CA THR A 157 14.38 0.90 -42.15
C THR A 157 14.53 -0.10 -41.00
N GLU A 158 15.73 -0.24 -40.41
CA GLU A 158 15.93 -1.09 -39.27
C GLU A 158 15.48 -0.38 -37.96
N SER A 159 15.52 0.96 -37.90
CA SER A 159 15.18 1.70 -36.70
C SER A 159 13.67 1.57 -36.32
N GLY A 160 12.76 1.63 -37.28
CA GLY A 160 11.31 1.54 -36.99
C GLY A 160 10.85 0.15 -36.51
N GLY A 161 11.45 -0.91 -37.03
CA GLY A 161 11.16 -2.29 -36.63
C GLY A 161 11.76 -2.64 -35.27
N ASN A 162 12.93 -2.10 -34.98
CA ASN A 162 13.67 -2.36 -33.74
C ASN A 162 13.09 -1.51 -32.57
N ILE A 163 12.68 -0.29 -32.82
CA ILE A 163 11.98 0.56 -31.84
C ILE A 163 10.66 -0.10 -31.42
N ARG A 164 9.94 -0.72 -32.34
CA ARG A 164 8.71 -1.46 -32.01
C ARG A 164 8.98 -2.71 -31.15
N ARG A 165 10.13 -3.33 -31.31
CA ARG A 165 10.57 -4.45 -30.46
C ARG A 165 10.99 -3.98 -29.08
N ALA A 166 11.69 -2.84 -28.98
CA ALA A 166 12.05 -2.22 -27.70
C ALA A 166 10.79 -1.82 -26.90
N LYS A 167 9.78 -1.23 -27.56
CA LYS A 167 8.49 -0.86 -26.95
C LYS A 167 7.71 -2.02 -26.32
N LYS A 168 8.08 -3.26 -26.60
CA LYS A 168 7.54 -4.45 -25.94
C LYS A 168 8.15 -4.68 -24.55
N TYR A 169 9.32 -4.13 -24.29
CA TYR A 169 10.09 -4.34 -23.05
C TYR A 169 10.32 -3.04 -22.29
N GLY A 170 9.49 -2.02 -22.53
CA GLY A 170 9.58 -0.75 -21.84
C GLY A 170 8.69 0.31 -22.46
N GLN A 171 8.72 1.49 -21.86
CA GLN A 171 7.86 2.61 -22.23
C GLN A 171 8.71 3.84 -22.57
N ASP A 172 8.28 4.60 -23.56
CA ASP A 172 8.85 5.89 -23.92
C ASP A 172 8.19 6.98 -23.07
N LEU A 173 8.87 7.44 -22.00
CA LEU A 173 8.36 8.47 -21.10
C LEU A 173 8.14 9.81 -21.83
N THR A 174 8.97 10.12 -22.80
CA THR A 174 8.83 11.36 -23.61
C THR A 174 7.56 11.31 -24.47
N GLU A 175 7.22 10.14 -25.01
CA GLU A 175 5.98 9.94 -25.75
C GLU A 175 4.76 10.03 -24.82
N LEU A 176 4.84 9.46 -23.61
CA LEU A 176 3.78 9.56 -22.61
C LEU A 176 3.59 11.02 -22.15
N ALA A 177 4.71 11.75 -22.00
CA ALA A 177 4.68 13.19 -21.68
C ALA A 177 3.97 13.99 -22.79
N ARG A 178 4.23 13.67 -24.08
CA ARG A 178 3.53 14.31 -25.22
C ARG A 178 2.03 14.00 -25.22
N GLN A 179 1.63 12.84 -24.70
CA GLN A 179 0.25 12.41 -24.60
C GLN A 179 -0.45 12.87 -23.31
N ASN A 180 0.22 13.65 -22.46
CA ASN A 180 -0.26 14.09 -21.13
C ASN A 180 -0.67 12.94 -20.20
N LYS A 181 0.03 11.82 -20.31
CA LYS A 181 -0.25 10.63 -19.47
C LYS A 181 0.65 10.53 -18.24
N LEU A 182 1.61 11.45 -18.09
CA LEU A 182 2.47 11.52 -16.90
C LEU A 182 1.92 12.52 -15.89
N ASP A 183 2.10 12.23 -14.63
CA ASP A 183 1.71 13.12 -13.54
C ASP A 183 2.61 14.36 -13.47
N PRO A 184 2.11 15.51 -13.02
CA PRO A 184 2.95 16.69 -12.83
C PRO A 184 3.95 16.44 -11.69
N VAL A 185 5.22 16.72 -11.96
CA VAL A 185 6.29 16.56 -10.98
C VAL A 185 6.58 17.92 -10.34
N ILE A 186 6.43 17.98 -9.03
CA ILE A 186 6.51 19.18 -8.20
C ILE A 186 7.60 18.98 -7.12
N GLY A 187 8.33 20.02 -6.78
CA GLY A 187 9.31 20.02 -5.69
C GLY A 187 10.60 19.24 -5.98
N ARG A 188 10.92 18.96 -7.27
CA ARG A 188 12.13 18.24 -7.68
C ARG A 188 13.00 19.06 -8.64
N ASP A 189 12.85 20.38 -8.60
CA ASP A 189 13.52 21.30 -9.53
C ASP A 189 15.04 21.25 -9.43
N THR A 190 15.58 21.17 -8.23
CA THR A 190 17.01 21.10 -7.97
C THR A 190 17.62 19.82 -8.56
N GLU A 191 17.00 18.69 -8.32
CA GLU A 191 17.48 17.40 -8.84
C GLU A 191 17.39 17.36 -10.38
N ILE A 192 16.24 17.76 -10.93
CA ILE A 192 15.98 17.70 -12.38
C ILE A 192 16.79 18.75 -13.13
N ARG A 193 16.93 19.96 -12.58
CA ARG A 193 17.54 21.10 -13.30
C ARG A 193 19.06 21.17 -13.13
N GLU A 194 19.54 20.90 -11.93
CA GLU A 194 20.95 21.11 -11.58
C GLU A 194 21.77 19.83 -11.63
N ARG A 195 21.27 18.73 -11.16
CA ARG A 195 22.06 17.50 -10.98
C ARG A 195 22.06 16.57 -12.20
N TYR A 196 20.90 16.28 -12.77
CA TYR A 196 20.81 15.33 -13.90
C TYR A 196 21.43 15.84 -15.19
N PRO A 197 21.18 17.09 -15.65
CA PRO A 197 21.80 17.58 -16.88
C PRO A 197 23.32 17.70 -16.82
N TYR A 198 23.87 17.99 -15.64
CA TYR A 198 25.33 18.12 -15.48
C TYR A 198 26.07 16.78 -15.45
N SER A 199 25.38 15.69 -15.19
CA SER A 199 25.97 14.34 -15.17
C SER A 199 26.20 13.77 -16.56
N PHE A 200 25.59 14.33 -17.63
CA PHE A 200 25.74 13.84 -19.00
C PHE A 200 26.96 14.35 -19.78
N PRO A 201 27.63 15.47 -19.46
CA PRO A 201 28.81 15.89 -20.22
C PRO A 201 29.98 14.92 -20.15
N UNK A 202 30.10 14.27 -19.24
CA UNK A 202 31.00 13.53 -19.21
C UNK A 202 30.70 12.35 -19.76
N ASP A 203 30.91 12.17 -20.72
CA ASP A 203 30.64 11.00 -21.53
C ASP A 203 30.73 9.65 -20.78
N LYS A 204 31.20 9.65 -19.58
CA LYS A 204 31.54 8.43 -18.82
C LYS A 204 30.81 8.28 -17.48
N GLU A 205 30.10 9.31 -17.01
CA GLU A 205 29.37 9.29 -15.75
C GLU A 205 27.86 9.34 -16.00
N GLN A 206 27.14 8.45 -15.33
CA GLN A 206 25.67 8.34 -15.46
C GLN A 206 25.02 8.66 -14.11
N PRO A 207 23.95 9.43 -14.07
CA PRO A 207 23.28 9.72 -12.81
C PRO A 207 22.56 8.45 -12.28
N CYS A 208 22.67 8.26 -10.97
CA CYS A 208 21.96 7.18 -10.27
C CYS A 208 21.21 7.78 -9.10
N ALA A 209 19.89 7.83 -9.19
CA ALA A 209 19.02 8.31 -8.11
C ALA A 209 19.10 7.32 -6.94
N ASP A 210 19.59 7.81 -5.82
CA ASP A 210 19.93 7.00 -4.67
C ASP A 210 19.19 7.49 -3.42
N ARG A 211 18.30 6.72 -2.88
CA ARG A 211 17.73 6.80 -1.54
C ARG A 211 16.64 5.73 -1.27
N ARG A 212 15.95 5.88 -0.13
CA ARG A 212 14.88 4.99 0.36
C ARG A 212 13.71 4.86 -0.63
N ALA A 213 12.93 3.80 -0.53
CA ALA A 213 11.75 3.58 -1.37
C ALA A 213 10.68 4.66 -1.07
N GLY A 214 9.87 5.02 -2.07
CA GLY A 214 8.72 5.93 -1.89
C GLY A 214 9.05 7.43 -1.88
N VAL A 215 10.30 7.85 -2.14
CA VAL A 215 10.65 9.29 -2.17
C VAL A 215 10.49 9.95 -3.55
N GLY A 216 9.97 9.23 -4.55
CA GLY A 216 9.70 9.76 -5.89
C GLY A 216 10.90 9.71 -6.86
N LYS A 217 11.73 8.68 -6.80
CA LYS A 217 12.88 8.51 -7.73
C LYS A 217 12.45 8.42 -9.20
N THR A 218 11.40 7.66 -9.48
CA THR A 218 10.84 7.49 -10.83
C THR A 218 10.26 8.81 -11.36
N ALA A 219 9.62 9.58 -10.49
CA ALA A 219 9.06 10.90 -10.81
C ALA A 219 10.12 11.88 -11.37
N ILE A 220 11.40 11.75 -10.96
CA ILE A 220 12.47 12.60 -11.48
C ILE A 220 12.69 12.33 -12.98
N ALA A 221 12.69 11.05 -13.41
CA ALA A 221 12.83 10.69 -14.83
C ALA A 221 11.61 11.16 -15.64
N GLU A 222 10.41 11.07 -15.05
CA GLU A 222 9.16 11.57 -15.64
C GLU A 222 9.19 13.11 -15.74
N GLY A 223 9.63 13.79 -14.70
CA GLY A 223 9.81 15.24 -14.67
C GLY A 223 10.81 15.72 -15.72
N LEU A 224 11.91 15.01 -15.91
CA LEU A 224 12.87 15.29 -16.98
C LEU A 224 12.23 15.11 -18.36
N ALA A 225 11.43 14.06 -18.55
CA ALA A 225 10.68 13.81 -19.80
C ALA A 225 9.70 14.95 -20.10
N LEU A 226 8.97 15.43 -19.07
CA LEU A 226 8.05 16.57 -19.20
C LEU A 226 8.78 17.84 -19.60
N ARG A 227 9.95 18.12 -19.00
CA ARG A 227 10.77 19.29 -19.33
C ARG A 227 11.38 19.21 -20.73
N ILE A 228 11.80 18.03 -21.18
CA ILE A 228 12.29 17.81 -22.56
C ILE A 228 11.17 18.16 -23.56
N VAL A 229 9.94 17.72 -23.29
CA VAL A 229 8.80 18.00 -24.18
C VAL A 229 8.44 19.51 -24.20
N ARG A 230 8.57 20.19 -23.05
CA ARG A 230 8.36 21.64 -22.92
C ARG A 230 9.51 22.47 -23.47
N GLY A 231 10.69 21.86 -23.72
CA GLY A 231 11.89 22.55 -24.15
C GLY A 231 12.66 23.28 -23.03
N ASP A 232 12.27 23.03 -21.75
CA ASP A 232 12.92 23.63 -20.56
C ASP A 232 14.10 22.78 -20.08
N VAL A 233 15.03 22.51 -21.01
CA VAL A 233 16.26 21.74 -20.75
C VAL A 233 17.40 22.34 -21.57
N PRO A 234 18.67 22.07 -21.19
CA PRO A 234 19.82 22.46 -22.02
C PRO A 234 19.72 21.92 -23.46
N GLU A 235 20.36 22.62 -24.41
CA GLU A 235 20.32 22.31 -25.85
C GLU A 235 20.63 20.85 -26.16
N ASN A 236 21.60 20.25 -25.47
CA ASN A 236 22.02 18.85 -25.67
C ASN A 236 20.95 17.81 -25.27
N LEU A 237 19.90 18.23 -24.56
CA LEU A 237 18.81 17.33 -24.13
C LEU A 237 17.48 17.55 -24.88
N LYS A 238 17.32 18.66 -25.62
CA LYS A 238 16.05 19.04 -26.27
C LYS A 238 15.50 17.99 -27.24
N GLU A 239 16.36 17.23 -27.90
CA GLU A 239 15.92 16.23 -28.90
C GLU A 239 16.02 14.80 -28.38
N ARG A 240 16.34 14.64 -27.10
CA ARG A 240 16.51 13.31 -26.51
C ARG A 240 15.15 12.70 -26.11
N GLN A 241 15.13 11.36 -26.09
CA GLN A 241 13.98 10.57 -25.63
C GLN A 241 14.39 9.79 -24.41
N ILE A 242 13.51 9.69 -23.40
CA ILE A 242 13.73 8.85 -22.22
C ILE A 242 12.91 7.57 -22.38
N PHE A 243 13.62 6.44 -22.40
CA PHE A 243 13.03 5.12 -22.53
C PHE A 243 13.18 4.36 -21.21
N SER A 244 12.06 4.09 -20.52
CA SER A 244 12.02 3.33 -19.27
C SER A 244 12.01 1.84 -19.59
N LEU A 245 12.98 1.09 -19.07
CA LEU A 245 13.10 -0.36 -19.26
C LEU A 245 12.24 -1.11 -18.24
N ASP A 246 11.40 -2.01 -18.74
CA ASP A 246 10.57 -2.87 -17.88
C ASP A 246 11.28 -4.22 -17.69
N MET A 247 11.87 -4.40 -16.51
CA MET A 247 12.58 -5.63 -16.15
C MET A 247 11.63 -6.82 -16.04
N GLY A 248 10.41 -6.60 -15.56
CA GLY A 248 9.39 -7.63 -15.49
C GLY A 248 9.04 -8.20 -16.87
N ALA A 249 8.82 -7.31 -17.83
CA ALA A 249 8.52 -7.71 -19.22
C ALA A 249 9.69 -8.43 -19.91
N LEU A 250 10.92 -8.11 -19.53
CA LEU A 250 12.12 -8.81 -20.06
C LEU A 250 12.23 -10.25 -19.55
N VAL A 251 11.88 -10.47 -18.28
CA VAL A 251 11.96 -11.79 -17.63
C VAL A 251 10.72 -12.63 -17.93
N ALA A 252 9.54 -12.01 -18.03
CA ALA A 252 8.28 -12.72 -18.22
C ALA A 252 8.31 -13.65 -19.45
N GLY A 253 8.00 -14.91 -19.22
CA GLY A 253 7.98 -15.94 -20.26
C GLY A 253 9.34 -16.37 -20.81
N ALA A 254 10.44 -15.90 -20.26
CA ALA A 254 11.78 -16.41 -20.62
C ALA A 254 12.03 -17.73 -19.88
N LYS A 255 12.01 -18.83 -20.61
CA LYS A 255 12.25 -20.17 -20.03
C LYS A 255 13.73 -20.47 -19.79
N TYR A 256 14.59 -19.79 -20.51
CA TYR A 256 16.06 -20.00 -20.47
C TYR A 256 16.79 -18.66 -20.38
N ARG A 257 17.92 -18.68 -19.70
CA ARG A 257 18.85 -17.55 -19.53
C ARG A 257 19.15 -16.82 -20.84
N GLY A 258 19.41 -17.58 -21.92
CA GLY A 258 19.72 -17.02 -23.24
C GLY A 258 18.63 -16.13 -23.84
N GLU A 259 17.37 -16.42 -23.56
CA GLU A 259 16.23 -15.62 -24.08
C GLU A 259 16.20 -14.22 -23.48
N PHE A 260 16.42 -14.11 -22.17
CA PHE A 260 16.54 -12.82 -21.48
C PHE A 260 17.71 -12.00 -22.04
N GLU A 261 18.89 -12.64 -22.14
CA GLU A 261 20.08 -11.97 -22.69
C GLU A 261 19.85 -11.47 -24.13
N GLU A 262 19.21 -12.27 -24.98
CA GLU A 262 18.86 -11.88 -26.36
C GLU A 262 17.88 -10.70 -26.39
N ARG A 263 16.87 -10.69 -25.52
CA ARG A 263 15.91 -9.59 -25.40
C ARG A 263 16.60 -8.30 -24.97
N LEU A 264 17.40 -8.35 -23.91
CA LEU A 264 18.16 -7.20 -23.42
C LEU A 264 19.15 -6.70 -24.47
N LYS A 265 19.91 -7.60 -25.13
CA LYS A 265 20.83 -7.26 -26.25
C LYS A 265 20.09 -6.55 -27.39
N ALA A 266 18.87 -6.99 -27.73
CA ALA A 266 18.06 -6.37 -28.78
C ALA A 266 17.65 -4.93 -28.40
N VAL A 267 17.27 -4.69 -27.14
CA VAL A 267 16.96 -3.34 -26.65
C VAL A 267 18.21 -2.46 -26.67
N LEU A 268 19.32 -2.94 -26.09
CA LEU A 268 20.59 -2.20 -26.05
C LEU A 268 21.14 -1.87 -27.45
N GLN A 269 21.02 -2.79 -28.42
CA GLN A 269 21.41 -2.55 -29.81
C GLN A 269 20.52 -1.46 -30.46
N THR A 270 19.25 -1.41 -30.11
CA THR A 270 18.34 -0.38 -30.60
C THR A 270 18.75 1.00 -30.08
N ILE A 271 19.04 1.07 -28.77
CA ILE A 271 19.50 2.31 -28.12
C ILE A 271 20.86 2.74 -28.68
N LYS A 272 21.81 1.83 -28.85
CA LYS A 272 23.11 2.12 -29.46
C LYS A 272 22.98 2.71 -30.89
N LYS A 273 22.05 2.19 -31.69
CA LYS A 273 21.76 2.66 -33.06
C LYS A 273 21.12 4.07 -33.11
N SER A 274 20.60 4.55 -32.00
CA SER A 274 20.03 5.91 -31.92
C SER A 274 21.11 6.98 -31.74
N GLU A 275 22.39 6.61 -31.67
CA GLU A 275 23.54 7.54 -31.57
C GLU A 275 23.38 8.55 -30.43
N GLY A 276 22.90 8.09 -29.26
CA GLY A 276 22.72 8.91 -28.05
C GLY A 276 21.42 9.68 -27.97
N GLN A 277 20.51 9.53 -28.94
CA GLN A 277 19.19 10.18 -28.89
C GLN A 277 18.29 9.60 -27.81
N ILE A 278 18.54 8.33 -27.39
CA ILE A 278 17.74 7.69 -26.34
C ILE A 278 18.54 7.60 -25.05
N ILE A 279 17.95 8.10 -23.97
CA ILE A 279 18.44 7.93 -22.60
C ILE A 279 17.66 6.76 -22.00
N LEU A 280 18.36 5.74 -21.52
CA LEU A 280 17.75 4.56 -20.90
C LEU A 280 17.50 4.85 -19.41
N PHE A 281 16.26 4.77 -18.97
CA PHE A 281 15.93 4.80 -17.54
C PHE A 281 15.76 3.35 -17.05
N ILE A 282 16.46 3.01 -15.96
CA ILE A 282 16.38 1.69 -15.32
C ILE A 282 15.96 1.90 -13.87
N ASP A 283 14.73 1.55 -13.57
CA ASP A 283 14.28 1.51 -12.18
C ASP A 283 14.80 0.21 -11.54
N GLU A 284 15.10 0.26 -10.28
CA GLU A 284 15.71 -0.85 -9.53
C GLU A 284 16.98 -1.38 -10.21
N LEU A 285 17.92 -0.48 -10.53
CA LEU A 285 19.18 -0.80 -11.21
C LEU A 285 19.91 -2.02 -10.62
N HIS A 286 19.79 -2.21 -9.30
CA HIS A 286 20.38 -3.34 -8.59
C HIS A 286 19.89 -4.71 -9.09
N THR A 287 18.68 -4.78 -9.66
CA THR A 287 18.12 -6.03 -10.20
C THR A 287 18.90 -6.53 -11.41
N ILE A 288 19.48 -5.63 -12.20
CA ILE A 288 20.33 -5.96 -13.35
C ILE A 288 21.73 -6.38 -12.89
N VAL A 289 22.24 -5.75 -11.84
CA VAL A 289 23.63 -5.90 -11.37
C VAL A 289 23.76 -7.02 -10.34
N GLY A 290 22.75 -7.20 -9.49
CA GLY A 290 22.76 -8.13 -8.35
C GLY A 290 22.35 -9.56 -8.66
N ALA A 291 21.76 -9.81 -9.80
CA ALA A 291 21.16 -11.10 -10.15
C ALA A 291 22.19 -12.24 -10.40
N GLY A 292 23.50 -11.97 -10.28
CA GLY A 292 24.56 -12.91 -10.64
C GLY A 292 25.24 -13.70 -9.51
N LYS A 293 24.77 -13.59 -8.26
CA LYS A 293 25.51 -14.20 -7.12
C LYS A 293 25.02 -15.57 -6.67
N THR A 294 23.92 -16.06 -7.18
CA THR A 294 23.49 -17.45 -6.98
C THR A 294 23.85 -18.28 -8.24
N ASP A 295 24.25 -19.50 -8.05
CA ASP A 295 24.58 -20.42 -9.16
C ASP A 295 23.42 -20.49 -10.17
N GLY A 296 23.67 -19.95 -11.38
CA GLY A 296 22.70 -19.89 -12.45
C GLY A 296 21.94 -18.56 -12.63
N ALA A 297 22.22 -17.55 -11.80
CA ALA A 297 21.55 -16.25 -11.92
C ALA A 297 22.12 -15.38 -13.06
N MET A 298 21.29 -14.46 -13.55
CA MET A 298 21.58 -13.64 -14.73
C MET A 298 22.47 -12.43 -14.38
N ASP A 299 23.62 -12.30 -15.03
CA ASP A 299 24.51 -11.15 -14.90
C ASP A 299 24.38 -10.24 -16.14
N ALA A 300 23.31 -9.45 -16.15
CA ALA A 300 23.06 -8.46 -17.20
C ALA A 300 24.02 -7.26 -17.09
N GLY A 301 24.64 -7.05 -15.95
CA GLY A 301 25.66 -6.02 -15.74
C GLY A 301 26.81 -6.11 -16.75
N ASN A 302 27.24 -7.34 -17.09
CA ASN A 302 28.30 -7.55 -18.05
C ASN A 302 27.94 -7.11 -19.50
N LEU A 303 26.67 -6.99 -19.82
CA LEU A 303 26.20 -6.44 -21.10
C LEU A 303 26.23 -4.92 -21.14
N LEU A 304 25.95 -4.28 -19.99
CA LEU A 304 25.92 -2.82 -19.84
C LEU A 304 27.32 -2.20 -19.73
N LYS A 305 28.23 -2.83 -18.98
CA LYS A 305 29.57 -2.30 -18.67
C LYS A 305 30.37 -1.86 -19.92
N PRO A 306 30.44 -2.65 -21.02
CA PRO A 306 31.18 -2.20 -22.19
C PRO A 306 30.55 -0.98 -22.90
N LEU A 307 29.22 -0.90 -22.92
CA LEU A 307 28.46 0.19 -23.55
C LEU A 307 28.60 1.50 -22.77
N LEU A 308 28.52 1.42 -21.45
CA LEU A 308 28.74 2.54 -20.54
C LEU A 308 30.19 3.03 -20.61
N ALA A 309 31.15 2.10 -20.67
CA ALA A 309 32.57 2.42 -20.72
C ALA A 309 33.00 3.16 -22.02
N ARG A 310 32.25 2.95 -23.10
CA ARG A 310 32.53 3.57 -24.41
C ARG A 310 31.69 4.85 -24.64
N GLY A 311 30.78 5.19 -23.73
CA GLY A 311 29.83 6.29 -23.92
C GLY A 311 28.77 6.01 -24.99
N GLU A 312 28.59 4.74 -25.34
CA GLU A 312 27.61 4.29 -26.35
C GLU A 312 26.19 4.19 -25.78
N LEU A 313 26.07 4.29 -24.46
CA LEU A 313 24.81 4.20 -23.72
C LEU A 313 24.74 5.31 -22.70
N HIS A 314 23.71 6.14 -22.79
CA HIS A 314 23.32 7.08 -21.75
C HIS A 314 22.22 6.43 -20.89
N CYS A 315 22.43 6.41 -19.58
CA CYS A 315 21.57 5.68 -18.66
C CYS A 315 21.29 6.51 -17.39
N ILE A 316 20.07 6.48 -16.92
CA ILE A 316 19.67 6.98 -15.60
C ILE A 316 19.29 5.74 -14.79
N GLY A 317 19.97 5.49 -13.69
CA GLY A 317 19.61 4.42 -12.76
C GLY A 317 18.79 4.96 -11.58
N ALA A 318 17.93 4.14 -11.02
CA ALA A 318 17.29 4.39 -9.72
C ALA A 318 17.50 3.16 -8.85
N THR A 319 17.85 3.37 -7.58
CA THR A 319 18.08 2.29 -6.62
C THR A 319 17.97 2.82 -5.19
N THR A 320 18.07 1.96 -4.19
CA THR A 320 18.14 2.38 -2.78
C THR A 320 19.59 2.46 -2.32
N LEU A 321 19.85 3.26 -1.27
CA LEU A 321 21.18 3.46 -0.72
C LEU A 321 21.88 2.14 -0.32
N ASN A 322 21.13 1.24 0.29
CA ASN A 322 21.64 -0.07 0.70
C ASN A 322 22.01 -0.93 -0.50
N GLU A 323 21.17 -0.95 -1.52
CA GLU A 323 21.39 -1.68 -2.77
C GLU A 323 22.52 -1.07 -3.58
N TYR A 324 22.64 0.26 -3.60
CA TYR A 324 23.76 0.96 -4.23
C TYR A 324 25.09 0.50 -3.61
N ARG A 325 25.19 0.56 -2.28
CA ARG A 325 26.37 0.07 -1.53
C ARG A 325 26.64 -1.41 -1.73
N GLN A 326 25.59 -2.22 -1.77
CA GLN A 326 25.72 -3.68 -1.88
C GLN A 326 26.10 -4.15 -3.28
N TYR A 327 25.59 -3.49 -4.33
CA TYR A 327 25.70 -3.99 -5.71
C TYR A 327 26.50 -3.06 -6.64
N ILE A 328 26.46 -1.74 -6.47
CA ILE A 328 27.14 -0.81 -7.37
C ILE A 328 28.55 -0.46 -6.85
N GLU A 329 28.68 -0.02 -5.60
CA GLU A 329 29.98 0.33 -5.00
C GLU A 329 30.96 -0.83 -4.95
N LYS A 330 30.49 -2.07 -4.81
CA LYS A 330 31.37 -3.26 -4.79
C LYS A 330 31.90 -3.64 -6.18
N ASP A 331 31.38 -3.05 -7.23
CA ASP A 331 31.83 -3.27 -8.60
C ASP A 331 32.52 -2.02 -9.13
N ALA A 332 33.84 -1.99 -9.07
CA ALA A 332 34.67 -0.84 -9.47
C ALA A 332 34.43 -0.33 -10.90
N ALA A 333 33.88 -1.15 -11.79
CA ALA A 333 33.54 -0.74 -13.14
C ALA A 333 32.22 0.04 -13.19
N LEU A 334 31.28 -0.29 -12.34
CA LEU A 334 29.98 0.38 -12.23
C LEU A 334 30.07 1.63 -11.34
N GLU A 335 30.79 1.55 -10.22
CA GLU A 335 31.02 2.69 -9.30
C GLU A 335 31.56 3.92 -10.04
N ARG A 336 32.51 3.71 -10.95
CA ARG A 336 33.12 4.78 -11.77
C ARG A 336 32.20 5.28 -12.89
N ARG A 337 31.03 4.69 -13.07
CA ARG A 337 30.11 5.00 -14.17
C ARG A 337 28.77 5.57 -13.67
N PHE A 338 28.35 5.20 -12.46
CA PHE A 338 27.12 5.70 -11.86
C PHE A 338 27.43 6.66 -10.72
N GLN A 339 27.18 7.93 -10.96
CA GLN A 339 27.34 8.98 -9.97
C GLN A 339 26.08 9.06 -9.10
N PRO A 340 26.17 8.88 -7.77
CA PRO A 340 25.01 8.95 -6.91
C PRO A 340 24.43 10.36 -6.84
N VAL A 341 23.15 10.50 -7.08
CA VAL A 341 22.36 11.70 -6.93
C VAL A 341 21.39 11.46 -5.77
N MET A 342 21.67 12.10 -4.64
CA MET A 342 20.87 11.95 -3.43
C MET A 342 19.50 12.62 -3.59
N VAL A 343 18.44 11.79 -3.52
CA VAL A 343 17.05 12.26 -3.60
C VAL A 343 16.48 12.30 -2.19
N ASN A 344 16.38 13.45 -1.60
CA ASN A 344 15.88 13.63 -0.24
C ASN A 344 14.36 13.44 -0.15
N GLU A 345 13.89 12.99 1.01
CA GLU A 345 12.47 13.02 1.35
C GLU A 345 11.98 14.45 1.31
N PRO A 346 10.86 14.77 0.65
CA PRO A 346 10.33 16.13 0.64
C PRO A 346 9.82 16.53 2.01
N THR A 347 9.79 17.82 2.27
CA THR A 347 9.18 18.37 3.49
C THR A 347 7.66 18.17 3.46
N VAL A 348 7.01 18.37 4.60
CA VAL A 348 5.53 18.35 4.68
C VAL A 348 4.94 19.40 3.73
N GLU A 349 5.54 20.59 3.67
CA GLU A 349 5.10 21.71 2.80
C GLU A 349 5.23 21.35 1.31
N ASP A 350 6.35 20.75 0.92
CA ASP A 350 6.54 20.24 -0.45
C ASP A 350 5.52 19.17 -0.78
N THR A 351 5.26 18.27 0.17
CA THR A 351 4.29 17.16 0.01
C THR A 351 2.88 17.72 -0.20
N ILE A 352 2.46 18.73 0.57
CA ILE A 352 1.16 19.40 0.37
C ILE A 352 1.08 19.97 -1.05
N SER A 353 2.16 20.59 -1.53
CA SER A 353 2.23 21.14 -2.89
C SER A 353 2.11 20.04 -3.96
N ILE A 354 2.77 18.89 -3.74
CA ILE A 354 2.68 17.70 -4.61
C ILE A 354 1.23 17.20 -4.64
N LEU A 355 0.60 17.03 -3.47
CA LEU A 355 -0.78 16.54 -3.36
C LEU A 355 -1.77 17.49 -4.05
N ARG A 356 -1.59 18.80 -3.91
CA ARG A 356 -2.40 19.81 -4.62
C ARG A 356 -2.26 19.68 -6.14
N GLY A 357 -1.08 19.37 -6.64
CA GLY A 357 -0.84 19.15 -8.06
C GLY A 357 -1.45 17.86 -8.60
N LEU A 358 -1.62 16.84 -7.74
CA LEU A 358 -2.23 15.56 -8.10
C LEU A 358 -3.75 15.56 -7.90
N LYS A 359 -4.28 16.48 -7.11
CA LYS A 359 -5.67 16.56 -6.68
C LYS A 359 -6.68 16.34 -7.81
N GLU A 360 -6.61 17.15 -8.87
CA GLU A 360 -7.57 17.11 -9.98
C GLU A 360 -7.62 15.72 -10.65
N ARG A 361 -6.47 15.08 -10.81
CA ARG A 361 -6.40 13.73 -11.40
C ARG A 361 -7.04 12.68 -10.53
N TYR A 362 -6.80 12.73 -9.21
CA TYR A 362 -7.44 11.81 -8.25
C TYR A 362 -8.94 12.05 -8.16
N GLU A 363 -9.39 13.31 -8.16
CA GLU A 363 -10.81 13.66 -8.19
C GLU A 363 -11.53 13.07 -9.43
N VAL A 364 -10.90 13.15 -10.59
CA VAL A 364 -11.48 12.60 -11.84
C VAL A 364 -11.43 11.07 -11.83
N PHE A 365 -10.29 10.47 -11.43
CA PHE A 365 -10.11 9.02 -11.44
C PHE A 365 -11.09 8.30 -10.49
N HIS A 366 -11.27 8.84 -9.31
CA HIS A 366 -12.18 8.24 -8.30
C HIS A 366 -13.61 8.78 -8.39
N GLY A 367 -13.82 9.94 -9.01
CA GLY A 367 -15.14 10.57 -9.07
C GLY A 367 -15.58 11.21 -7.76
N VAL A 368 -14.64 11.60 -6.92
CA VAL A 368 -14.90 12.20 -5.57
C VAL A 368 -14.25 13.58 -5.49
N LYS A 369 -14.70 14.42 -4.57
CA LYS A 369 -14.11 15.75 -4.35
C LYS A 369 -13.16 15.69 -3.15
N ILE A 370 -11.98 16.28 -3.27
CA ILE A 370 -10.97 16.28 -2.20
C ILE A 370 -10.86 17.70 -1.60
N HIS A 371 -11.08 17.83 -0.30
CA HIS A 371 -10.88 19.10 0.40
C HIS A 371 -9.38 19.38 0.59
N ASP A 372 -9.01 20.66 0.58
CA ASP A 372 -7.61 21.05 0.85
C ASP A 372 -7.18 20.66 2.27
N SER A 373 -8.11 20.70 3.23
CA SER A 373 -7.85 20.20 4.59
C SER A 373 -7.45 18.72 4.64
N ALA A 374 -8.02 17.89 3.74
CA ALA A 374 -7.65 16.47 3.63
C ALA A 374 -6.20 16.30 3.13
N LEU A 375 -5.76 17.12 2.17
CA LEU A 375 -4.38 17.08 1.66
C LEU A 375 -3.38 17.50 2.73
N ILE A 376 -3.71 18.55 3.48
CA ILE A 376 -2.92 19.03 4.62
C ILE A 376 -2.85 17.94 5.69
N ALA A 377 -4.00 17.35 6.04
CA ALA A 377 -4.08 16.25 7.02
C ALA A 377 -3.28 15.03 6.54
N ALA A 378 -3.38 14.65 5.28
CA ALA A 378 -2.64 13.50 4.72
C ALA A 378 -1.12 13.69 4.85
N ALA A 379 -0.62 14.87 4.55
CA ALA A 379 0.82 15.18 4.66
C ALA A 379 1.26 15.25 6.14
N THR A 380 0.55 16.01 6.99
CA THR A 380 0.95 16.22 8.38
C THR A 380 0.77 14.97 9.26
N LEU A 381 -0.37 14.31 9.12
CA LEU A 381 -0.66 13.13 9.94
C LEU A 381 0.16 11.91 9.48
N SER A 382 0.42 11.75 8.18
CA SER A 382 1.29 10.67 7.72
C SER A 382 2.73 10.86 8.19
N ASP A 383 3.22 12.08 8.17
CA ASP A 383 4.57 12.40 8.67
C ASP A 383 4.70 12.06 10.15
N ARG A 384 3.68 12.42 10.92
CA ARG A 384 3.64 12.23 12.38
C ARG A 384 3.40 10.77 12.80
N TYR A 385 2.47 10.06 12.11
CA TYR A 385 1.95 8.77 12.60
C TYR A 385 2.46 7.55 11.84
N ILE A 386 3.04 7.73 10.64
CA ILE A 386 3.56 6.62 9.81
C ILE A 386 5.07 6.77 9.68
N SER A 387 5.81 6.04 10.51
CA SER A 387 7.28 6.13 10.60
C SER A 387 8.02 5.13 9.70
N ASP A 388 7.35 4.09 9.19
CA ASP A 388 7.96 3.03 8.38
C ASP A 388 7.96 3.30 6.88
N ARG A 389 7.31 4.38 6.45
CA ARG A 389 7.21 4.85 5.06
C ARG A 389 7.64 6.31 4.94
N PHE A 390 7.93 6.76 3.72
CA PHE A 390 8.46 8.09 3.46
C PHE A 390 7.49 8.96 2.65
N LEU A 391 7.59 10.28 2.85
CA LEU A 391 6.90 11.26 2.03
C LEU A 391 7.54 11.29 0.62
N PRO A 392 6.77 11.55 -0.45
CA PRO A 392 5.34 11.84 -0.45
C PRO A 392 4.44 10.59 -0.54
N ASP A 393 5.02 9.42 -0.75
CA ASP A 393 4.34 8.16 -1.07
C ASP A 393 3.25 7.83 -0.04
N LYS A 394 3.58 7.85 1.26
CA LYS A 394 2.63 7.57 2.33
C LYS A 394 1.43 8.53 2.36
N ALA A 395 1.64 9.79 2.00
CA ALA A 395 0.57 10.79 1.94
C ALA A 395 -0.30 10.62 0.68
N ILE A 396 0.32 10.25 -0.45
CA ILE A 396 -0.38 9.93 -1.71
C ILE A 396 -1.27 8.70 -1.51
N ASP A 397 -0.73 7.64 -0.90
CA ASP A 397 -1.47 6.41 -0.62
C ASP A 397 -2.70 6.67 0.28
N LEU A 398 -2.56 7.54 1.30
CA LEU A 398 -3.68 7.93 2.16
C LEU A 398 -4.80 8.62 1.37
N VAL A 399 -4.44 9.55 0.49
CA VAL A 399 -5.43 10.26 -0.35
C VAL A 399 -6.09 9.28 -1.31
N ASP A 400 -5.32 8.40 -1.94
CA ASP A 400 -5.84 7.39 -2.86
C ASP A 400 -6.83 6.43 -2.16
N GLU A 401 -6.44 5.90 -0.99
CA GLU A 401 -7.30 5.00 -0.21
C GLU A 401 -8.55 5.72 0.31
N ALA A 402 -8.43 7.00 0.71
CA ALA A 402 -9.58 7.81 1.15
C ALA A 402 -10.57 8.03 -0.01
N CYS A 403 -10.06 8.33 -1.20
CA CYS A 403 -10.89 8.46 -2.40
C CYS A 403 -11.58 7.14 -2.74
N ALA A 404 -10.84 6.02 -2.66
CA ALA A 404 -11.38 4.69 -2.92
C ALA A 404 -12.44 4.29 -1.88
N LEU A 405 -12.24 4.65 -0.61
CA LEU A 405 -13.21 4.41 0.47
C LEU A 405 -14.53 5.14 0.18
N ILE A 406 -14.47 6.44 -0.06
CA ILE A 406 -15.66 7.27 -0.37
C ILE A 406 -16.36 6.75 -1.63
N LYS A 407 -15.61 6.43 -2.68
CA LYS A 407 -16.17 5.84 -3.90
C LYS A 407 -16.92 4.53 -3.60
N THR A 408 -16.33 3.66 -2.77
CA THR A 408 -16.97 2.41 -2.37
C THR A 408 -18.25 2.67 -1.55
N GLU A 409 -18.21 3.65 -0.65
CA GLU A 409 -19.39 4.07 0.13
C GLU A 409 -20.50 4.62 -0.77
N MET A 410 -20.14 5.43 -1.78
CA MET A 410 -21.09 5.97 -2.77
C MET A 410 -21.72 4.88 -3.64
N GLU A 411 -20.95 3.86 -4.01
CA GLU A 411 -21.41 2.75 -4.85
C GLU A 411 -22.18 1.69 -4.05
N SER A 412 -21.91 1.56 -2.76
CA SER A 412 -22.55 0.59 -1.87
C SER A 412 -23.82 1.15 -1.21
N MET A 413 -24.65 0.27 -0.71
CA MET A 413 -25.82 0.63 0.07
C MET A 413 -25.36 1.17 1.44
N PRO A 414 -25.85 2.32 1.91
CA PRO A 414 -25.51 2.83 3.24
C PRO A 414 -25.80 1.83 4.34
N SER A 415 -24.99 1.82 5.40
CA SER A 415 -25.10 0.88 6.52
C SER A 415 -26.48 0.88 7.15
N GLU A 416 -27.06 2.07 7.35
CA GLU A 416 -28.41 2.23 7.90
C GLU A 416 -29.49 1.53 7.06
N LEU A 417 -29.35 1.60 5.75
CA LEU A 417 -30.28 0.97 4.81
C LEU A 417 -30.07 -0.54 4.77
N ASP A 418 -28.83 -1.00 4.85
CA ASP A 418 -28.50 -2.43 4.90
C ASP A 418 -28.98 -3.06 6.21
N ASP A 419 -28.85 -2.38 7.33
CA ASP A 419 -29.35 -2.84 8.64
C ASP A 419 -30.86 -3.00 8.62
N ILE A 420 -31.60 -2.02 8.06
CA ILE A 420 -33.07 -2.16 7.91
C ILE A 420 -33.39 -3.34 6.99
N ARG A 421 -32.66 -3.50 5.90
CA ARG A 421 -32.84 -4.67 4.98
C ARG A 421 -32.62 -5.99 5.68
N ARG A 422 -31.61 -6.10 6.54
CA ARG A 422 -31.33 -7.31 7.33
C ARG A 422 -32.44 -7.60 8.34
N LYS A 423 -32.96 -6.57 9.02
CA LYS A 423 -34.08 -6.71 9.94
C LYS A 423 -35.34 -7.16 9.21
N ILE A 424 -35.64 -6.55 8.06
CA ILE A 424 -36.76 -6.98 7.20
C ILE A 424 -36.62 -8.46 6.86
N MET A 425 -35.45 -8.89 6.43
CA MET A 425 -35.19 -10.30 6.07
C MET A 425 -35.38 -11.23 7.28
N GLN A 426 -34.94 -10.81 8.47
CA GLN A 426 -35.12 -11.55 9.73
C GLN A 426 -36.61 -11.73 10.06
N HIS A 427 -37.38 -10.65 10.04
CA HIS A 427 -38.82 -10.69 10.30
C HIS A 427 -39.60 -11.41 9.19
N GLU A 428 -39.13 -11.39 7.95
CA GLU A 428 -39.73 -12.21 6.86
C GLU A 428 -39.55 -13.71 7.12
N ILE A 429 -38.40 -14.10 7.66
CA ILE A 429 -38.16 -15.51 8.06
C ILE A 429 -39.07 -15.89 9.23
N GLU A 430 -39.19 -15.00 10.21
CA GLU A 430 -40.05 -15.15 11.37
C GLU A 430 -41.54 -15.24 10.95
N GLU A 431 -41.99 -14.33 10.10
CA GLU A 431 -43.34 -14.37 9.51
C GLU A 431 -43.62 -15.71 8.81
N ALA A 432 -42.66 -16.20 8.02
CA ALA A 432 -42.78 -17.46 7.29
C ALA A 432 -42.86 -18.69 8.25
N ALA A 433 -42.18 -18.59 9.41
CA ALA A 433 -42.29 -19.63 10.47
C ALA A 433 -43.65 -19.58 11.17
N LEU A 434 -44.06 -18.40 11.65
CA LEU A 434 -45.32 -18.18 12.39
C LEU A 434 -46.55 -18.50 11.55
N LYS A 435 -46.53 -18.30 10.25
CA LYS A 435 -47.62 -18.72 9.31
C LYS A 435 -47.90 -20.20 9.30
N LYS A 436 -46.98 -21.05 9.79
CA LYS A 436 -47.16 -22.51 9.85
C LYS A 436 -47.77 -22.94 11.20
N GLU A 437 -47.85 -22.04 12.19
CA GLU A 437 -48.40 -22.31 13.51
C GLU A 437 -49.86 -21.83 13.59
N THR A 438 -50.67 -22.45 14.42
CA THR A 438 -52.11 -22.21 14.49
C THR A 438 -52.60 -21.86 15.91
N ASP A 439 -51.70 -21.80 16.87
CA ASP A 439 -52.05 -21.42 18.23
C ASP A 439 -52.29 -19.91 18.34
N ARG A 440 -53.13 -19.55 19.31
CA ARG A 440 -53.57 -18.17 19.50
C ARG A 440 -52.44 -17.17 19.70
N ILE A 441 -51.41 -17.55 20.46
CA ILE A 441 -50.27 -16.68 20.77
C ILE A 441 -49.48 -16.40 19.49
N SER A 442 -49.17 -17.42 18.65
CA SER A 442 -48.49 -17.28 17.39
C SER A 442 -49.27 -16.44 16.37
N VAL A 443 -50.59 -16.45 16.40
CA VAL A 443 -51.45 -15.61 15.52
C VAL A 443 -51.40 -14.15 15.97
N GLU A 444 -51.44 -13.90 17.28
CA GLU A 444 -51.28 -12.50 17.80
C GLU A 444 -49.90 -11.94 17.45
N HIS A 445 -48.85 -12.72 17.71
CA HIS A 445 -47.46 -12.30 17.38
C HIS A 445 -47.23 -12.16 15.85
N LEU A 446 -47.86 -12.97 15.04
CA LEU A 446 -47.84 -12.83 13.58
C LEU A 446 -48.40 -11.47 13.13
N ALA A 447 -49.46 -11.01 13.74
CA ALA A 447 -50.03 -9.69 13.42
C ALA A 447 -49.07 -8.53 13.78
N GLU A 448 -48.42 -8.67 14.95
CA GLU A 448 -47.38 -7.66 15.37
C GLU A 448 -46.22 -7.63 14.39
N VAL A 449 -45.65 -8.78 14.05
CA VAL A 449 -44.51 -8.92 13.09
C VAL A 449 -44.91 -8.36 11.71
N GLN A 450 -46.12 -8.58 11.26
CA GLN A 450 -46.61 -8.05 9.97
C GLN A 450 -46.76 -6.53 10.00
N GLN A 451 -47.16 -5.96 11.11
CA GLN A 451 -47.21 -4.49 11.26
C GLN A 451 -45.80 -3.90 11.25
N GLU A 452 -44.88 -4.46 12.02
CA GLU A 452 -43.49 -4.02 12.06
C GLU A 452 -42.83 -4.13 10.66
N LEU A 453 -43.07 -5.24 9.96
CA LEU A 453 -42.63 -5.43 8.59
C LEU A 453 -43.16 -4.34 7.64
N ALA A 454 -44.42 -4.00 7.74
CA ALA A 454 -45.02 -2.94 6.91
C ALA A 454 -44.37 -1.57 7.18
N GLU A 455 -44.15 -1.23 8.45
CA GLU A 455 -43.47 0.02 8.85
C GLU A 455 -42.01 0.06 8.36
N MET A 456 -41.24 -1.05 8.57
CA MET A 456 -39.87 -1.15 8.13
C MET A 456 -39.73 -1.09 6.60
N ARG A 457 -40.63 -1.75 5.85
CA ARG A 457 -40.66 -1.69 4.38
C ARG A 457 -40.96 -0.28 3.87
N SER A 458 -41.90 0.41 4.52
CA SER A 458 -42.21 1.82 4.17
C SER A 458 -40.99 2.71 4.38
N LYS A 459 -40.33 2.61 5.53
CA LYS A 459 -39.10 3.35 5.87
C LYS A 459 -37.96 3.01 4.90
N PHE A 460 -37.76 1.72 4.61
CA PHE A 460 -36.76 1.26 3.66
C PHE A 460 -36.96 1.84 2.28
N ASN A 461 -38.19 1.82 1.76
CA ASN A 461 -38.51 2.34 0.44
C ASN A 461 -38.30 3.86 0.35
N GLU A 462 -38.68 4.61 1.39
CA GLU A 462 -38.43 6.05 1.46
C GLU A 462 -36.93 6.36 1.46
N MET A 463 -36.16 5.69 2.32
CA MET A 463 -34.72 5.88 2.40
C MET A 463 -34.01 5.45 1.11
N LYS A 464 -34.45 4.35 0.51
CA LYS A 464 -33.91 3.83 -0.75
C LYS A 464 -34.14 4.84 -1.89
N ALA A 465 -35.33 5.43 -1.98
CA ALA A 465 -35.63 6.43 -2.99
C ALA A 465 -34.75 7.68 -2.83
N LYS A 466 -34.53 8.14 -1.60
CA LYS A 466 -33.61 9.24 -1.29
C LYS A 466 -32.18 8.91 -1.76
N TRP A 467 -31.67 7.75 -1.36
CA TRP A 467 -30.33 7.27 -1.73
C TRP A 467 -30.16 7.16 -3.26
N GLU A 468 -31.14 6.58 -3.98
CA GLU A 468 -31.08 6.47 -5.44
C GLU A 468 -31.05 7.84 -6.13
N ASN A 469 -31.82 8.81 -5.63
CA ASN A 469 -31.83 10.19 -6.15
C ASN A 469 -30.47 10.87 -5.94
N GLU A 470 -29.89 10.76 -4.72
CA GLU A 470 -28.57 11.31 -4.42
C GLU A 470 -27.48 10.68 -5.29
N ARG A 471 -27.49 9.36 -5.44
CA ARG A 471 -26.55 8.61 -6.29
C ARG A 471 -26.61 9.07 -7.75
N ASN A 472 -27.82 9.27 -8.26
CA ASN A 472 -28.01 9.74 -9.65
C ASN A 472 -27.51 11.17 -9.83
N ALA A 473 -27.70 12.06 -8.86
CA ALA A 473 -27.18 13.43 -8.90
C ALA A 473 -25.62 13.43 -8.92
N ILE A 474 -25.01 12.66 -8.02
CA ILE A 474 -23.54 12.51 -7.97
C ILE A 474 -22.99 11.96 -9.29
N SER A 475 -23.64 10.93 -9.86
CA SER A 475 -23.23 10.34 -11.14
C SER A 475 -23.27 11.34 -12.31
N LYS A 476 -24.23 12.26 -12.32
CA LYS A 476 -24.29 13.33 -13.34
C LYS A 476 -23.11 14.31 -13.20
N VAL A 477 -22.82 14.75 -11.96
CA VAL A 477 -21.70 15.65 -11.67
C VAL A 477 -20.37 15.00 -12.10
N GLN A 478 -20.20 13.72 -11.82
CA GLN A 478 -19.01 12.96 -12.23
C GLN A 478 -18.84 12.95 -13.75
N LYS A 479 -19.90 12.63 -14.51
CA LYS A 479 -19.85 12.60 -15.99
C LYS A 479 -19.47 13.97 -16.56
N LEU A 480 -20.01 15.05 -15.98
CA LEU A 480 -19.67 16.41 -16.42
C LEU A 480 -18.18 16.72 -16.18
N ARG A 481 -17.63 16.30 -15.05
CA ARG A 481 -16.20 16.48 -14.76
C ARG A 481 -15.31 15.69 -15.73
N GLU A 482 -15.66 14.44 -16.06
CA GLU A 482 -14.97 13.62 -17.07
C GLU A 482 -15.01 14.29 -18.46
N GLU A 483 -16.15 14.88 -18.83
CA GLU A 483 -16.29 15.61 -20.10
C GLU A 483 -15.45 16.88 -20.11
N ILE A 484 -15.38 17.61 -19.02
CA ILE A 484 -14.53 18.80 -18.87
C ILE A 484 -13.05 18.42 -19.05
N GLU A 485 -12.58 17.37 -18.38
CA GLU A 485 -11.19 16.92 -18.49
C GLU A 485 -10.86 16.45 -19.92
N SER A 486 -11.75 15.67 -20.53
CA SER A 486 -11.55 15.24 -21.91
C SER A 486 -11.49 16.45 -22.85
N THR A 487 -12.31 17.47 -22.61
CA THR A 487 -12.33 18.71 -23.40
C THR A 487 -11.02 19.49 -23.19
N ASN A 488 -10.52 19.59 -21.96
CA ASN A 488 -9.23 20.23 -21.66
C ASN A 488 -8.07 19.52 -22.38
N SER A 489 -8.06 18.20 -22.35
CA SER A 489 -7.06 17.39 -23.06
C SER A 489 -7.11 17.64 -24.58
N LEU A 490 -8.31 17.75 -25.16
CA LEU A 490 -8.49 18.08 -26.58
C LEU A 490 -8.04 19.50 -26.91
N ILE A 491 -8.25 20.48 -26.02
CA ILE A 491 -7.76 21.85 -26.16
C ILE A 491 -6.23 21.86 -26.22
N GLU A 492 -5.57 21.21 -25.28
CA GLU A 492 -4.10 21.13 -25.26
C GLU A 492 -3.55 20.45 -26.52
N GLN A 493 -4.20 19.39 -26.98
CA GLN A 493 -3.81 18.69 -28.20
C GLN A 493 -3.95 19.59 -29.43
N ALA A 494 -5.05 20.35 -29.50
CA ALA A 494 -5.29 21.31 -30.58
C ALA A 494 -4.27 22.46 -30.56
N GLU A 495 -3.97 23.01 -29.36
CA GLU A 495 -2.95 24.06 -29.21
C GLU A 495 -1.55 23.58 -29.65
N ARG A 496 -1.17 22.34 -29.25
CA ARG A 496 0.10 21.72 -29.67
C ARG A 496 0.19 21.45 -31.18
N SER A 497 -0.94 21.11 -31.79
CA SER A 497 -1.00 20.89 -33.29
C SER A 497 -1.17 22.18 -34.06
N TYR A 498 -1.19 23.36 -33.41
CA TYR A 498 -1.44 24.67 -33.98
C TYR A 498 -2.81 24.79 -34.67
N ASP A 499 -3.80 23.93 -34.31
CA ASP A 499 -5.19 24.06 -34.75
C ASP A 499 -5.91 25.06 -33.81
N LEU A 500 -5.61 26.33 -33.99
CA LEU A 500 -6.11 27.43 -33.17
C LEU A 500 -7.62 27.60 -33.26
N ASN A 501 -8.22 27.21 -34.42
CA ASN A 501 -9.66 27.30 -34.59
C ASN A 501 -10.39 26.31 -33.69
N LYS A 502 -9.96 25.06 -33.72
CA LYS A 502 -10.54 24.01 -32.90
C LYS A 502 -10.26 24.27 -31.38
N ALA A 503 -9.07 24.74 -31.04
CA ALA A 503 -8.74 25.14 -29.67
C ALA A 503 -9.70 26.26 -29.19
N ALA A 504 -9.93 27.27 -30.00
CA ALA A 504 -10.82 28.39 -29.69
C ALA A 504 -12.29 27.95 -29.55
N GLU A 505 -12.78 27.09 -30.43
CA GLU A 505 -14.14 26.51 -30.38
C GLU A 505 -14.35 25.75 -29.03
N LEU A 506 -13.41 24.91 -28.67
CA LEU A 506 -13.51 24.12 -27.44
C LEU A 506 -13.36 25.01 -26.18
N LYS A 507 -12.40 25.94 -26.18
CA LYS A 507 -12.03 26.79 -25.06
C LYS A 507 -13.07 27.87 -24.73
N TYR A 508 -13.65 28.47 -25.76
CA TYR A 508 -14.59 29.58 -25.60
C TYR A 508 -16.07 29.18 -25.87
N GLY A 509 -16.30 28.02 -26.46
CA GLY A 509 -17.65 27.48 -26.71
C GLY A 509 -18.02 26.39 -25.72
N LYS A 510 -17.42 25.19 -25.87
CA LYS A 510 -17.84 23.98 -25.16
C LYS A 510 -17.47 23.99 -23.69
N LEU A 511 -16.25 24.39 -23.34
CA LEU A 511 -15.75 24.35 -21.96
C LEU A 511 -16.59 25.23 -21.00
N PRO A 512 -16.89 26.52 -21.32
CA PRO A 512 -17.71 27.35 -20.44
C PRO A 512 -19.13 26.83 -20.26
N GLN A 513 -19.68 26.17 -21.29
CA GLN A 513 -21.00 25.57 -21.21
C GLN A 513 -21.01 24.41 -20.21
N LEU A 514 -20.03 23.47 -20.32
CA LEU A 514 -19.90 22.35 -19.40
C LEU A 514 -19.64 22.82 -17.94
N GLN A 515 -18.84 23.88 -17.79
CA GLN A 515 -18.58 24.48 -16.48
C GLN A 515 -19.84 25.06 -15.86
N LYS A 516 -20.66 25.70 -16.66
CA LYS A 516 -21.93 26.25 -16.19
C LYS A 516 -22.92 25.13 -15.80
N GLU A 517 -23.02 24.09 -16.62
CA GLU A 517 -23.86 22.92 -16.33
C GLU A 517 -23.39 22.22 -15.03
N LEU A 518 -22.08 22.10 -14.87
CA LEU A 518 -21.50 21.55 -13.63
C LEU A 518 -21.87 22.40 -12.41
N GLU A 519 -21.73 23.72 -12.49
CA GLU A 519 -22.05 24.64 -11.39
C GLU A 519 -23.55 24.59 -11.03
N GLU A 520 -24.43 24.45 -12.02
CA GLU A 520 -25.89 24.33 -11.79
C GLU A 520 -26.22 23.00 -11.11
N GLU A 521 -25.64 21.87 -11.55
CA GLU A 521 -25.85 20.56 -10.93
C GLU A 521 -25.22 20.49 -9.52
N GLU A 522 -24.05 21.09 -9.29
CA GLU A 522 -23.44 21.18 -7.96
C GLU A 522 -24.32 21.99 -6.99
N LYS A 523 -24.90 23.11 -7.43
CA LYS A 523 -25.81 23.91 -6.60
C LYS A 523 -27.09 23.15 -6.24
N LEU A 524 -27.65 22.40 -7.20
CA LEU A 524 -28.82 21.54 -6.96
C LEU A 524 -28.48 20.43 -5.94
N ALA A 525 -27.31 19.80 -6.09
CA ALA A 525 -26.83 18.80 -5.14
C ALA A 525 -26.60 19.40 -3.72
N GLU A 526 -26.05 20.61 -3.63
CA GLU A 526 -25.84 21.30 -2.35
C GLU A 526 -27.14 21.69 -1.63
N GLN A 527 -28.17 22.08 -2.37
CA GLN A 527 -29.48 22.40 -1.78
C GLN A 527 -30.17 21.17 -1.17
N SER A 528 -29.86 19.98 -1.65
CA SER A 528 -30.42 18.73 -1.12
C SER A 528 -29.65 18.17 0.10
N LYS A 529 -28.53 18.79 0.49
CA LYS A 529 -27.59 18.27 1.51
C LYS A 529 -28.02 18.36 2.96
N SER A 530 -29.13 19.03 3.32
CA SER A 530 -29.54 19.14 4.74
C SER A 530 -29.92 17.80 5.41
N ALA A 531 -29.94 16.69 4.64
CA ALA A 531 -30.21 15.34 5.14
C ALA A 531 -29.57 14.26 4.22
N SER A 532 -28.38 14.56 3.67
CA SER A 532 -27.71 13.64 2.74
C SER A 532 -27.23 12.37 3.44
N MET A 533 -27.49 11.23 2.82
CA MET A 533 -27.04 9.90 3.25
C MET A 533 -25.68 9.53 2.66
N LEU A 534 -25.19 10.26 1.64
CA LEU A 534 -23.94 10.00 0.96
C LEU A 534 -22.93 11.12 1.17
N HIS A 535 -21.70 10.73 1.47
CA HIS A 535 -20.55 11.64 1.52
C HIS A 535 -19.84 11.58 0.16
N ASP A 536 -19.74 12.73 -0.51
CA ASP A 536 -19.10 12.86 -1.82
C ASP A 536 -17.71 13.53 -1.73
N LYS A 537 -17.26 13.82 -0.52
CA LYS A 537 -16.03 14.60 -0.28
C LYS A 537 -15.09 13.88 0.66
N VAL A 538 -13.83 13.89 0.31
CA VAL A 538 -12.74 13.45 1.21
C VAL A 538 -12.38 14.64 2.10
N THR A 539 -12.50 14.46 3.41
CA THR A 539 -12.13 15.44 4.43
C THR A 539 -11.01 14.88 5.31
N GLU A 540 -10.57 15.66 6.29
CA GLU A 540 -9.56 15.22 7.27
C GLU A 540 -10.03 14.01 8.09
N GLU A 541 -11.36 13.84 8.27
CA GLU A 541 -11.92 12.70 9.01
C GLU A 541 -11.64 11.35 8.30
N GLU A 542 -11.81 11.30 6.98
CA GLU A 542 -11.55 10.08 6.19
C GLU A 542 -10.06 9.73 6.23
N ILE A 543 -9.20 10.73 6.11
CA ILE A 543 -7.76 10.53 6.26
C ILE A 543 -7.44 9.97 7.66
N ALA A 544 -8.03 10.54 8.70
CA ALA A 544 -7.85 10.08 10.08
C ALA A 544 -8.35 8.63 10.27
N LYS A 545 -9.48 8.26 9.66
CA LYS A 545 -10.02 6.88 9.69
C LYS A 545 -9.04 5.87 9.08
N ILE A 546 -8.39 6.23 7.96
CA ILE A 546 -7.43 5.33 7.30
C ILE A 546 -6.17 5.19 8.13
N ILE A 547 -5.64 6.29 8.66
CA ILE A 547 -4.47 6.26 9.55
C ILE A 547 -4.78 5.38 10.78
N CYS A 548 -5.97 5.52 11.35
CA CYS A 548 -6.43 4.66 12.44
C CYS A 548 -6.38 3.17 12.03
N ARG A 549 -6.84 2.85 10.82
CA ARG A 549 -6.81 1.48 10.30
C ARG A 549 -5.39 0.94 10.10
N TRP A 550 -4.47 1.78 9.59
CA TRP A 550 -3.09 1.37 9.30
C TRP A 550 -2.24 1.26 10.57
N THR A 551 -2.41 2.21 11.50
CA THR A 551 -1.55 2.34 12.69
C THR A 551 -2.17 1.75 13.95
N GLY A 552 -3.49 1.58 13.98
CA GLY A 552 -4.25 1.22 15.17
C GLY A 552 -4.48 2.39 16.14
N ILE A 553 -4.08 3.61 15.78
CA ILE A 553 -4.18 4.81 16.62
C ILE A 553 -5.52 5.50 16.33
N PRO A 554 -6.37 5.79 17.33
CA PRO A 554 -7.66 6.43 17.09
C PRO A 554 -7.52 7.94 16.81
N VAL A 555 -6.94 8.28 15.67
CA VAL A 555 -6.58 9.65 15.24
C VAL A 555 -7.83 10.55 15.14
N SER A 556 -8.99 10.00 14.76
CA SER A 556 -10.24 10.75 14.69
C SER A 556 -10.68 11.33 16.06
N LYS A 557 -10.42 10.59 17.13
CA LYS A 557 -10.71 11.05 18.51
C LYS A 557 -9.64 12.04 19.01
N LEU A 558 -8.43 11.99 18.46
CA LEU A 558 -7.36 12.89 18.83
C LEU A 558 -7.56 14.33 18.29
N MET A 559 -8.30 14.48 17.21
CA MET A 559 -8.49 15.79 16.56
C MET A 559 -9.43 16.74 17.32
N GLU A 560 -10.51 16.24 17.91
CA GLU A 560 -11.54 17.07 18.55
C GLU A 560 -11.39 17.21 20.08
N GLY A 561 -10.92 16.18 20.74
CA GLY A 561 -10.89 16.11 22.21
C GLY A 561 -9.52 16.17 22.88
N GLU A 562 -8.41 16.11 22.11
CA GLU A 562 -7.06 16.00 22.66
C GLU A 562 -6.73 17.16 23.62
N ARG A 563 -7.05 18.36 23.22
CA ARG A 563 -6.77 19.58 24.00
C ARG A 563 -7.55 19.60 25.33
N GLU A 564 -8.80 19.21 25.30
CA GLU A 564 -9.66 19.14 26.47
C GLU A 564 -9.29 17.95 27.37
N LYS A 565 -9.02 16.80 26.77
CA LYS A 565 -8.51 15.61 27.49
C LYS A 565 -7.19 15.90 28.22
N LEU A 566 -6.27 16.62 27.56
CA LEU A 566 -4.96 16.98 28.15
C LEU A 566 -5.12 17.94 29.34
N LEU A 567 -6.06 18.88 29.27
CA LEU A 567 -6.33 19.81 30.35
C LEU A 567 -6.99 19.13 31.56
N HIS A 568 -7.73 18.04 31.34
CA HIS A 568 -8.40 17.26 32.39
C HIS A 568 -7.74 15.88 32.62
N MET A 569 -6.47 15.73 32.22
CA MET A 569 -5.76 14.45 32.32
C MET A 569 -5.71 13.90 33.76
N GLU A 570 -5.47 14.77 34.74
CA GLU A 570 -5.43 14.38 36.14
C GLU A 570 -6.76 13.74 36.57
N ASP A 571 -7.88 14.38 36.25
CA ASP A 571 -9.24 13.87 36.56
C ASP A 571 -9.48 12.50 35.88
N ILE A 572 -9.00 12.33 34.66
CA ILE A 572 -9.13 11.06 33.90
C ILE A 572 -8.30 9.95 34.56
N LEU A 573 -7.06 10.25 34.93
CA LEU A 573 -6.19 9.29 35.58
C LEU A 573 -6.68 8.89 36.97
N HIS A 574 -7.21 9.85 37.76
CA HIS A 574 -7.78 9.60 39.08
C HIS A 574 -9.01 8.68 39.07
N LYS A 575 -9.71 8.53 37.95
CA LYS A 575 -10.79 7.55 37.81
C LYS A 575 -10.30 6.09 37.97
N ARG A 576 -9.02 5.84 37.70
CA ARG A 576 -8.43 4.50 37.77
C ARG A 576 -7.34 4.39 38.86
N VAL A 577 -6.63 5.48 39.12
CA VAL A 577 -5.50 5.50 40.06
C VAL A 577 -5.89 6.31 41.30
N ILE A 578 -6.06 5.63 42.37
CA ILE A 578 -6.52 6.22 43.65
C ILE A 578 -5.31 6.47 44.59
N GLY A 579 -5.27 7.65 45.16
CA GLY A 579 -4.36 7.98 46.26
C GLY A 579 -2.90 8.26 45.91
N GLN A 580 -2.59 8.47 44.63
CA GLN A 580 -1.22 8.79 44.14
C GLN A 580 -1.13 10.15 43.49
N ASP A 581 -1.63 11.20 44.18
CA ASP A 581 -1.82 12.55 43.62
C ASP A 581 -0.53 13.13 43.03
N GLU A 582 0.59 13.09 43.79
CA GLU A 582 1.91 13.57 43.34
C GLU A 582 2.38 12.84 42.06
N ALA A 583 2.07 11.55 41.93
CA ALA A 583 2.44 10.77 40.75
C ALA A 583 1.64 11.16 39.52
N VAL A 584 0.32 11.33 39.69
CA VAL A 584 -0.59 11.73 38.62
C VAL A 584 -0.25 13.16 38.16
N GLU A 585 -0.08 14.10 39.06
CA GLU A 585 0.26 15.49 38.80
C GLU A 585 1.56 15.59 37.94
N LYS A 586 2.67 15.01 38.43
CA LYS A 586 3.98 15.07 37.74
C LYS A 586 3.93 14.47 36.33
N VAL A 587 3.25 13.35 36.20
CA VAL A 587 3.12 12.68 34.90
C VAL A 587 2.26 13.52 33.94
N SER A 588 1.14 14.06 34.42
CA SER A 588 0.25 14.91 33.62
C SER A 588 0.95 16.18 33.13
N GLU A 589 1.72 16.84 34.03
CA GLU A 589 2.49 18.03 33.69
C GLU A 589 3.57 17.75 32.62
N ALA A 590 4.30 16.65 32.74
CA ALA A 590 5.34 16.29 31.79
C ALA A 590 4.74 16.04 30.39
N ILE A 591 3.63 15.33 30.34
CA ILE A 591 2.91 15.05 29.08
C ILE A 591 2.36 16.35 28.49
N LEU A 592 1.79 17.23 29.33
CA LEU A 592 1.30 18.53 28.90
C LEU A 592 2.40 19.36 28.26
N ARG A 593 3.61 19.41 28.87
CA ARG A 593 4.79 20.11 28.33
C ARG A 593 5.19 19.56 26.94
N SER A 594 5.20 18.24 26.80
CA SER A 594 5.56 17.58 25.56
C SER A 594 4.52 17.88 24.45
N ARG A 595 3.24 17.73 24.75
CA ARG A 595 2.15 17.95 23.78
C ARG A 595 1.95 19.43 23.42
N ALA A 596 2.34 20.35 24.27
CA ALA A 596 2.37 21.79 23.97
C ALA A 596 3.51 22.18 23.01
N GLY A 597 4.39 21.25 22.64
CA GLY A 597 5.51 21.49 21.74
C GLY A 597 6.67 22.27 22.37
N ILE A 598 6.72 22.31 23.71
CA ILE A 598 7.76 23.04 24.45
C ILE A 598 8.94 22.11 24.75
N ALA A 599 8.70 20.80 24.86
CA ALA A 599 9.74 19.79 25.06
C ALA A 599 10.55 19.55 23.77
N ASN A 600 11.71 18.92 23.90
CA ASN A 600 12.57 18.58 22.78
C ASN A 600 11.87 17.57 21.85
N PRO A 601 11.67 17.88 20.57
CA PRO A 601 10.97 16.97 19.64
C PRO A 601 11.75 15.71 19.30
N ASP A 602 13.04 15.64 19.66
CA ASP A 602 13.89 14.49 19.38
C ASP A 602 13.91 13.45 20.54
N GLN A 603 13.10 13.69 21.58
CA GLN A 603 13.00 12.80 22.74
C GLN A 603 11.62 12.12 22.84
N PRO A 604 11.47 11.03 23.63
CA PRO A 604 10.15 10.45 23.92
C PRO A 604 9.16 11.46 24.51
N ILE A 605 7.85 11.20 24.39
CA ILE A 605 6.79 12.05 24.98
C ILE A 605 7.01 12.30 26.47
N GLY A 606 7.49 11.29 27.19
CA GLY A 606 7.86 11.39 28.60
C GLY A 606 8.64 10.18 29.06
N SER A 607 9.48 10.37 30.04
CA SER A 607 10.35 9.36 30.61
C SER A 607 10.32 9.40 32.15
N PHE A 608 9.85 8.35 32.79
CA PHE A 608 9.52 8.33 34.20
C PHE A 608 10.16 7.15 34.91
N LEU A 609 10.67 7.40 36.13
CA LEU A 609 11.10 6.34 37.06
C LEU A 609 10.12 6.30 38.24
N PHE A 610 9.34 5.23 38.35
CA PHE A 610 8.35 5.00 39.40
C PHE A 610 8.96 4.18 40.55
N LEU A 611 9.11 4.80 41.72
CA LEU A 611 9.72 4.22 42.92
C LEU A 611 8.68 3.97 44.00
N GLY A 612 8.72 2.81 44.62
CA GLY A 612 7.85 2.52 45.78
C GLY A 612 7.56 1.02 45.97
N PRO A 613 6.84 0.68 47.01
CA PRO A 613 6.54 -0.71 47.35
C PRO A 613 5.68 -1.39 46.28
N THR A 614 5.54 -2.69 46.34
CA THR A 614 4.70 -3.45 45.40
C THR A 614 3.20 -3.21 45.67
N GLY A 615 2.40 -3.22 44.63
CA GLY A 615 0.93 -3.16 44.77
C GLY A 615 0.34 -1.77 45.05
N VAL A 616 1.08 -0.69 44.82
CA VAL A 616 0.65 0.69 45.11
C VAL A 616 0.11 1.41 43.85
N GLY A 617 0.03 0.73 42.70
CA GLY A 617 -0.57 1.29 41.49
C GLY A 617 0.39 1.69 40.38
N LYS A 618 1.70 1.40 40.43
CA LYS A 618 2.71 1.76 39.42
C LYS A 618 2.32 1.29 38.04
N THR A 619 1.98 0.02 37.86
CA THR A 619 1.56 -0.58 36.59
C THR A 619 0.16 -0.09 36.18
N GLU A 620 -0.69 0.22 37.14
CA GLU A 620 -2.05 0.71 36.84
C GLU A 620 -2.02 2.13 36.25
N LEU A 621 -1.13 3.01 36.75
CA LEU A 621 -0.95 4.33 36.13
C LEU A 621 -0.42 4.21 34.69
N ALA A 622 0.48 3.25 34.41
CA ALA A 622 0.96 3.00 33.04
C ALA A 622 -0.20 2.58 32.11
N LYS A 623 -1.11 1.73 32.59
CA LYS A 623 -2.32 1.33 31.86
C LYS A 623 -3.29 2.49 31.66
N ALA A 624 -3.53 3.26 32.71
CA ALA A 624 -4.40 4.43 32.66
C ALA A 624 -3.88 5.47 31.65
N LEU A 625 -2.56 5.66 31.59
CA LEU A 625 -1.90 6.52 30.60
C LEU A 625 -2.09 6.00 29.18
N ALA A 626 -1.91 4.69 28.97
CA ALA A 626 -2.14 4.09 27.65
C ALA A 626 -3.57 4.29 27.19
N GLU A 627 -4.54 4.09 28.09
CA GLU A 627 -5.96 4.32 27.80
C GLU A 627 -6.27 5.81 27.57
N ALA A 628 -5.72 6.71 28.39
CA ALA A 628 -6.00 8.15 28.27
C ALA A 628 -5.41 8.77 27.00
N LEU A 629 -4.21 8.35 26.58
CA LEU A 629 -3.49 8.95 25.46
C LEU A 629 -3.65 8.21 24.14
N PHE A 630 -3.87 6.88 24.20
CA PHE A 630 -3.95 6.03 23.01
C PHE A 630 -5.28 5.29 22.89
N ASP A 631 -6.26 5.62 23.77
CA ASP A 631 -7.62 5.06 23.84
C ASP A 631 -7.66 3.51 23.92
N ASP A 632 -6.55 2.88 24.31
CA ASP A 632 -6.46 1.44 24.47
C ASP A 632 -5.42 1.07 25.56
N GLU A 633 -5.84 0.43 26.63
CA GLU A 633 -4.95 -0.04 27.70
C GLU A 633 -3.92 -1.10 27.24
N HIS A 634 -4.17 -1.73 26.07
CA HIS A 634 -3.26 -2.69 25.46
C HIS A 634 -2.20 -2.02 24.56
N SER A 635 -2.25 -0.70 24.39
CA SER A 635 -1.19 0.08 23.75
C SER A 635 -0.01 0.27 24.70
N MET A 636 0.45 -0.86 25.27
CA MET A 636 1.54 -0.94 26.23
C MET A 636 2.45 -2.10 25.90
N VAL A 637 3.76 -1.81 25.82
CA VAL A 637 4.83 -2.81 25.69
C VAL A 637 5.42 -3.05 27.07
N ARG A 638 5.15 -4.18 27.68
CA ARG A 638 5.67 -4.52 28.99
C ARG A 638 6.84 -5.49 28.89
N ILE A 639 7.96 -5.13 29.49
CA ILE A 639 9.17 -5.94 29.53
C ILE A 639 9.63 -6.06 30.99
N ASP A 640 9.77 -7.28 31.46
CA ASP A 640 10.28 -7.58 32.81
C ASP A 640 11.80 -7.64 32.78
N MET A 641 12.45 -6.71 33.43
CA MET A 641 13.91 -6.60 33.45
C MET A 641 14.61 -7.74 34.19
N SER A 642 13.88 -8.54 34.97
CA SER A 642 14.44 -9.76 35.60
C SER A 642 14.86 -10.83 34.57
N GLU A 643 14.30 -10.75 33.32
CA GLU A 643 14.74 -11.62 32.22
C GLU A 643 16.04 -11.14 31.56
N TYR A 644 16.50 -9.93 31.88
CA TYR A 644 17.64 -9.25 31.25
C TYR A 644 18.79 -9.00 32.21
N MET A 645 19.00 -9.92 33.16
CA MET A 645 20.07 -9.86 34.14
C MET A 645 21.44 -10.21 33.56
N GLU A 646 21.46 -10.99 32.48
CA GLU A 646 22.71 -11.45 31.84
C GLU A 646 23.00 -10.64 30.58
N LYS A 647 24.30 -10.46 30.29
CA LYS A 647 24.78 -9.71 29.12
C LYS A 647 24.19 -10.23 27.78
N PHE A 648 24.08 -11.54 27.63
CA PHE A 648 23.50 -12.13 26.40
C PHE A 648 22.02 -11.84 26.24
N SER A 649 21.29 -11.68 27.31
CA SER A 649 19.87 -11.36 27.27
C SER A 649 19.62 -9.96 26.68
N VAL A 650 20.56 -9.04 26.85
CA VAL A 650 20.46 -7.64 26.37
C VAL A 650 20.30 -7.60 24.85
N SER A 651 20.96 -8.50 24.09
CA SER A 651 20.81 -8.59 22.65
C SER A 651 19.38 -8.97 22.21
N ARG A 652 18.59 -9.59 23.08
CA ARG A 652 17.18 -9.88 22.80
C ARG A 652 16.32 -8.62 22.71
N LEU A 653 16.74 -7.51 23.34
CA LEU A 653 16.01 -6.24 23.28
C LEU A 653 16.12 -5.57 21.90
N ILE A 654 17.31 -5.59 21.29
CA ILE A 654 17.62 -4.90 20.02
C ILE A 654 17.87 -5.85 18.85
N GLY A 655 17.91 -7.17 19.12
CA GLY A 655 18.18 -8.21 18.12
C GLY A 655 19.59 -8.79 18.22
N ALA A 656 19.74 -10.06 17.84
CA ALA A 656 21.01 -10.76 17.83
C ALA A 656 21.93 -10.25 16.70
N PRO A 657 23.25 -10.19 16.89
CA PRO A 657 24.18 -9.81 15.83
C PRO A 657 24.14 -10.80 14.64
N PRO A 658 24.57 -10.38 13.44
CA PRO A 658 24.63 -11.28 12.28
C PRO A 658 25.42 -12.57 12.57
N GLY A 659 24.85 -13.69 12.19
CA GLY A 659 25.45 -15.02 12.38
C GLY A 659 25.04 -15.73 13.67
N TYR A 660 24.29 -15.08 14.56
CA TYR A 660 23.77 -15.72 15.78
C TYR A 660 22.31 -16.15 15.59
N VAL A 661 21.91 -17.17 16.35
CA VAL A 661 20.52 -17.67 16.37
C VAL A 661 19.60 -16.53 16.82
N GLY A 662 18.49 -16.31 16.11
CA GLY A 662 17.53 -15.25 16.40
C GLY A 662 17.77 -13.93 15.65
N TYR A 663 18.79 -13.85 14.79
CA TYR A 663 19.05 -12.63 13.99
C TYR A 663 17.84 -12.20 13.15
N GLU A 664 17.14 -13.16 12.52
CA GLU A 664 15.98 -12.88 11.69
C GLU A 664 14.72 -12.46 12.46
N GLU A 665 14.64 -12.81 13.74
CA GLU A 665 13.49 -12.53 14.60
C GLU A 665 13.39 -11.06 15.03
N GLY A 666 14.51 -10.33 15.00
CA GLY A 666 14.60 -8.95 15.48
C GLY A 666 14.63 -8.85 17.00
N GLY A 667 14.68 -7.64 17.54
CA GLY A 667 14.70 -7.40 18.98
C GLY A 667 13.29 -7.26 19.57
N GLN A 668 13.08 -7.78 20.77
CA GLN A 668 11.76 -7.74 21.42
C GLN A 668 11.25 -6.30 21.63
N LEU A 669 12.12 -5.42 22.12
CA LEU A 669 11.77 -4.01 22.32
C LEU A 669 11.62 -3.27 20.98
N THR A 670 12.61 -3.42 20.09
CA THR A 670 12.64 -2.69 18.81
C THR A 670 11.49 -3.13 17.89
N GLU A 671 11.19 -4.41 17.82
CA GLU A 671 10.11 -4.92 16.98
C GLU A 671 8.72 -4.56 17.55
N ALA A 672 8.57 -4.60 18.88
CA ALA A 672 7.31 -4.22 19.55
C ALA A 672 6.98 -2.74 19.29
N VAL A 673 7.97 -1.85 19.46
CA VAL A 673 7.78 -0.40 19.24
C VAL A 673 7.63 -0.10 17.74
N ARG A 674 8.36 -0.78 16.86
CA ARG A 674 8.20 -0.62 15.42
C ARG A 674 6.77 -0.93 14.96
N ARG A 675 6.15 -1.95 15.58
CA ARG A 675 4.75 -2.34 15.28
C ARG A 675 3.71 -1.42 15.94
N LYS A 676 4.07 -0.89 17.15
CA LYS A 676 3.20 0.02 17.90
C LYS A 676 4.01 1.26 18.31
N PRO A 677 4.25 2.20 17.39
CA PRO A 677 5.07 3.39 17.69
C PRO A 677 4.41 4.36 18.68
N TYR A 678 3.11 4.22 18.89
CA TYR A 678 2.34 4.95 19.89
C TYR A 678 2.00 4.00 21.03
N SER A 679 2.88 3.93 22.02
CA SER A 679 2.71 3.00 23.14
C SER A 679 3.40 3.49 24.40
N VAL A 680 2.95 2.97 25.53
CA VAL A 680 3.66 3.08 26.82
C VAL A 680 4.62 1.90 26.92
N VAL A 681 5.90 2.18 26.99
CA VAL A 681 6.95 1.16 27.21
C VAL A 681 7.21 1.06 28.70
N LEU A 682 6.73 -0.02 29.30
CA LEU A 682 6.89 -0.30 30.75
C LEU A 682 8.03 -1.30 30.96
N LEU A 683 9.11 -0.83 31.57
CA LEU A 683 10.27 -1.65 31.97
C LEU A 683 10.17 -1.93 33.48
N ASP A 684 9.72 -3.12 33.79
CA ASP A 684 9.41 -3.51 35.18
C ASP A 684 10.67 -4.04 35.91
N GLU A 685 10.84 -3.68 37.18
CA GLU A 685 11.96 -4.09 38.03
C GLU A 685 13.35 -3.74 37.48
N VAL A 686 13.51 -2.49 37.05
CA VAL A 686 14.70 -2.00 36.31
C VAL A 686 16.02 -2.16 37.10
N GLU A 687 15.96 -2.19 38.41
CA GLU A 687 17.13 -2.45 39.30
C GLU A 687 17.78 -3.81 39.08
N LYS A 688 17.08 -4.76 38.46
CA LYS A 688 17.60 -6.10 38.16
C LYS A 688 18.32 -6.19 36.82
N ALA A 689 18.16 -5.18 35.96
CA ALA A 689 18.69 -5.17 34.60
C ALA A 689 20.24 -5.18 34.58
N HIS A 690 20.82 -5.85 33.58
CA HIS A 690 22.25 -5.76 33.30
C HIS A 690 22.63 -4.32 32.93
N PRO A 691 23.83 -3.84 33.37
CA PRO A 691 24.27 -2.46 33.10
C PRO A 691 24.23 -2.04 31.61
N ASP A 692 24.39 -2.95 30.67
CA ASP A 692 24.33 -2.64 29.23
C ASP A 692 22.91 -2.24 28.76
N VAL A 693 21.85 -2.60 29.48
CA VAL A 693 20.48 -2.15 29.22
C VAL A 693 20.40 -0.62 29.32
N PHE A 694 21.08 -0.05 30.31
CA PHE A 694 21.07 1.42 30.50
C PHE A 694 21.76 2.17 29.35
N ASN A 695 22.74 1.54 28.69
CA ASN A 695 23.37 2.14 27.50
C ASN A 695 22.37 2.23 26.34
N ILE A 696 21.49 1.23 26.18
CA ILE A 696 20.38 1.23 25.20
C ILE A 696 19.38 2.33 25.57
N LEU A 697 18.98 2.38 26.84
CA LEU A 697 18.00 3.36 27.32
C LEU A 697 18.53 4.79 27.18
N LEU A 698 19.82 5.03 27.45
CA LEU A 698 20.43 6.35 27.25
C LEU A 698 20.27 6.84 25.79
N GLN A 699 20.48 5.96 24.80
CA GLN A 699 20.30 6.32 23.41
C GLN A 699 18.82 6.66 23.10
N ILE A 700 17.89 5.90 23.66
CA ILE A 700 16.45 6.15 23.49
C ILE A 700 16.06 7.50 24.11
N LEU A 701 16.55 7.78 25.33
CA LEU A 701 16.21 8.99 26.08
C LEU A 701 16.84 10.26 25.46
N ASP A 702 18.02 10.15 24.85
CA ASP A 702 18.72 11.29 24.23
C ASP A 702 18.23 11.56 22.79
N ASP A 703 18.22 10.54 21.95
CA ASP A 703 17.97 10.66 20.50
C ASP A 703 16.55 10.27 20.09
N GLY A 704 15.73 9.74 20.99
CA GLY A 704 14.39 9.24 20.70
C GLY A 704 14.37 8.10 19.69
N ARG A 705 15.50 7.41 19.47
CA ARG A 705 15.62 6.34 18.48
C ARG A 705 16.72 5.36 18.82
N ILE A 706 16.62 4.16 18.25
CA ILE A 706 17.68 3.16 18.36
C ILE A 706 17.81 2.40 17.04
N THR A 707 19.04 1.97 16.72
CA THR A 707 19.28 1.12 15.55
C THR A 707 19.30 -0.33 15.98
N ASP A 708 18.47 -1.17 15.39
CA ASP A 708 18.41 -2.59 15.67
C ASP A 708 19.61 -3.35 15.04
N SER A 709 19.72 -4.63 15.34
CA SER A 709 20.79 -5.50 14.83
C SER A 709 20.77 -5.67 13.30
N GLN A 710 19.65 -5.36 12.66
CA GLN A 710 19.48 -5.42 11.19
C GLN A 710 19.81 -4.08 10.52
N GLY A 711 20.22 -3.07 11.28
CA GLY A 711 20.55 -1.75 10.79
C GLY A 711 19.34 -0.82 10.58
N ARG A 712 18.15 -1.23 11.03
CA ARG A 712 16.94 -0.40 10.94
C ARG A 712 16.85 0.53 12.12
N THR A 713 16.54 1.78 11.87
CA THR A 713 16.30 2.78 12.94
C THR A 713 14.85 2.68 13.40
N VAL A 714 14.65 2.45 14.69
CA VAL A 714 13.33 2.39 15.34
C VAL A 714 13.12 3.68 16.12
N ASP A 715 12.01 4.35 15.88
CA ASP A 715 11.64 5.64 16.48
C ASP A 715 10.85 5.44 17.78
N PHE A 716 11.29 6.11 18.84
CA PHE A 716 10.67 6.14 20.16
C PHE A 716 10.08 7.50 20.54
N LYS A 717 10.13 8.50 19.63
CA LYS A 717 9.67 9.88 19.92
C LYS A 717 8.18 9.95 20.30
N ASN A 718 7.40 8.99 19.85
CA ASN A 718 5.97 8.92 20.13
C ASN A 718 5.63 7.94 21.27
N THR A 719 6.64 7.47 22.02
CA THR A 719 6.44 6.56 23.15
C THR A 719 6.55 7.30 24.49
N ILE A 720 5.99 6.69 25.52
CA ILE A 720 6.20 7.08 26.93
C ILE A 720 7.00 5.95 27.59
N ILE A 721 8.15 6.28 28.15
CA ILE A 721 9.03 5.31 28.81
C ILE A 721 8.77 5.35 30.31
N ILE A 722 8.32 4.24 30.86
CA ILE A 722 8.08 4.08 32.29
C ILE A 722 8.98 2.97 32.83
N LEU A 723 9.82 3.31 33.78
CA LEU A 723 10.68 2.39 34.48
C LEU A 723 10.10 2.20 35.89
N THR A 724 9.91 0.96 36.35
CA THR A 724 9.46 0.73 37.69
C THR A 724 10.58 0.11 38.53
N SER A 725 10.66 0.48 39.79
CA SER A 725 11.61 -0.06 40.72
C SER A 725 11.02 -0.16 42.12
N ASN A 726 11.47 -1.17 42.86
CA ASN A 726 11.17 -1.36 44.29
C ASN A 726 12.33 -0.90 45.19
N LEU A 727 13.34 -0.27 44.56
CA LEU A 727 14.53 0.20 45.33
C LEU A 727 14.11 1.25 46.34
N GLY A 728 14.61 1.09 47.58
CA GLY A 728 14.33 2.04 48.64
C GLY A 728 12.93 1.92 49.26
N SER A 729 12.16 0.89 48.92
CA SER A 729 10.79 0.70 49.43
C SER A 729 10.73 0.65 50.97
N SER A 730 11.75 0.07 51.66
CA SER A 730 11.84 0.07 53.11
C SER A 730 11.92 1.48 53.69
N TYR A 731 12.76 2.35 53.11
CA TYR A 731 12.87 3.74 53.55
C TYR A 731 11.57 4.54 53.32
N ILE A 732 10.85 4.22 52.26
CA ILE A 732 9.54 4.85 51.95
C ILE A 732 8.50 4.41 52.99
N LEU A 733 8.46 3.10 53.33
CA LEU A 733 7.53 2.55 54.31
C LEU A 733 7.80 3.09 55.72
N ASP A 734 9.08 3.17 56.14
CA ASP A 734 9.51 3.62 57.45
C ASP A 734 9.43 5.16 57.58
N GLY A 735 9.47 5.90 56.46
CA GLY A 735 9.55 7.36 56.44
C GLY A 735 8.21 8.07 56.18
N ILE A 736 7.09 7.43 56.47
CA ILE A 736 5.74 8.05 56.30
C ILE A 736 5.41 8.87 57.55
N ASN A 737 4.97 10.10 57.34
CA ASN A 737 4.50 10.99 58.43
C ASN A 737 3.02 10.69 58.76
N ASP A 738 2.52 11.30 59.83
CA ASP A 738 1.14 11.12 60.32
C ASP A 738 0.09 11.54 59.28
N LYS A 739 0.48 12.33 58.29
CA LYS A 739 -0.40 12.76 57.17
C LYS A 739 -0.43 11.78 56.00
N GLY A 740 0.39 10.73 56.05
CA GLY A 740 0.50 9.75 54.94
C GLY A 740 1.40 10.20 53.80
N GLU A 741 2.26 11.22 54.05
CA GLU A 741 3.22 11.73 53.04
C GLU A 741 4.60 11.17 53.31
N ILE A 742 5.44 11.03 52.26
CA ILE A 742 6.83 10.55 52.39
C ILE A 742 7.69 11.72 52.94
N SER A 743 8.39 11.52 54.00
CA SER A 743 9.27 12.54 54.61
C SER A 743 10.43 12.88 53.66
N GLU A 744 10.88 14.12 53.69
CA GLU A 744 12.04 14.57 52.92
C GLU A 744 13.32 13.79 53.23
N GLU A 745 13.46 13.34 54.47
CA GLU A 745 14.56 12.48 54.88
C GLU A 745 14.54 11.15 54.14
N ALA A 746 13.39 10.50 54.06
CA ALA A 746 13.21 9.25 53.33
C ALA A 746 13.47 9.45 51.81
N LYS A 747 12.95 10.53 51.20
CA LYS A 747 13.22 10.87 49.80
C LYS A 747 14.74 11.03 49.56
N ASN A 748 15.45 11.69 50.49
CA ASN A 748 16.89 11.91 50.40
C ASN A 748 17.69 10.60 50.51
N GLU A 749 17.29 9.68 51.40
CA GLU A 749 17.94 8.38 51.52
C GLU A 749 17.73 7.51 50.26
N VAL A 750 16.51 7.53 49.71
CA VAL A 750 16.21 6.84 48.44
C VAL A 750 17.03 7.45 47.28
N ASN A 751 17.15 8.76 47.23
CA ASN A 751 17.96 9.46 46.22
C ASN A 751 19.45 9.09 46.32
N LYS A 752 19.99 8.88 47.51
CA LYS A 752 21.36 8.38 47.70
C LYS A 752 21.52 6.96 47.16
N LEU A 753 20.54 6.10 47.44
CA LEU A 753 20.53 4.73 46.88
C LEU A 753 20.47 4.73 45.37
N LEU A 754 19.62 5.59 44.76
CA LEU A 754 19.52 5.74 43.31
C LEU A 754 20.87 6.09 42.70
N LYS A 755 21.59 7.06 43.28
CA LYS A 755 22.93 7.47 42.81
C LYS A 755 24.00 6.38 42.96
N THR A 756 23.78 5.40 43.83
CA THR A 756 24.66 4.25 44.00
C THR A 756 24.37 3.16 42.96
N GLN A 757 23.08 2.96 42.62
CA GLN A 757 22.62 1.87 41.76
C GLN A 757 22.65 2.28 40.27
N PHE A 758 22.28 3.52 39.98
CA PHE A 758 22.18 4.03 38.62
C PHE A 758 23.23 5.12 38.36
N ARG A 759 23.76 5.15 37.16
CA ARG A 759 24.69 6.22 36.73
C ARG A 759 24.01 7.58 36.78
N PRO A 760 24.68 8.63 37.27
CA PRO A 760 24.11 9.98 37.30
C PRO A 760 23.63 10.48 35.95
N GLU A 761 24.33 10.13 34.84
CA GLU A 761 24.00 10.49 33.49
C GLU A 761 22.63 9.92 33.07
N PHE A 762 22.26 8.73 33.54
CA PHE A 762 20.98 8.11 33.28
C PHE A 762 19.83 8.82 34.03
N LEU A 763 20.05 9.05 35.35
CA LEU A 763 19.02 9.73 36.17
C LEU A 763 18.71 11.16 35.67
N ASN A 764 19.73 11.87 35.13
CA ASN A 764 19.59 13.22 34.62
C ASN A 764 18.86 13.29 33.25
N ARG A 765 18.63 12.14 32.60
CA ARG A 765 17.90 12.07 31.32
C ARG A 765 16.41 11.76 31.49
N LEU A 766 16.04 11.38 32.73
CA LEU A 766 14.61 11.15 33.04
C LEU A 766 13.91 12.49 33.29
N ASP A 767 12.69 12.63 32.76
CA ASP A 767 11.86 13.83 32.97
C ASP A 767 11.47 13.97 34.43
N GLU A 768 11.01 12.85 35.03
CA GLU A 768 10.57 12.87 36.44
C GLU A 768 10.89 11.55 37.16
N ILE A 769 11.29 11.69 38.42
CA ILE A 769 11.39 10.57 39.39
C ILE A 769 10.18 10.69 40.30
N VAL A 770 9.33 9.68 40.30
CA VAL A 770 8.01 9.69 40.92
C VAL A 770 8.00 8.70 42.11
N PHE A 771 7.72 9.22 43.29
CA PHE A 771 7.65 8.43 44.54
C PHE A 771 6.19 8.02 44.78
N TYR A 772 5.97 6.72 44.90
CA TYR A 772 4.68 6.13 45.22
C TYR A 772 4.55 5.91 46.72
N LYS A 773 3.53 6.50 47.32
CA LYS A 773 3.26 6.32 48.78
C LYS A 773 2.50 5.00 49.00
N PRO A 774 2.64 4.39 50.15
CA PRO A 774 1.79 3.26 50.55
C PRO A 774 0.32 3.69 50.65
N LEU A 775 -0.56 2.77 50.33
CA LEU A 775 -2.01 3.03 50.28
C LEU A 775 -2.61 3.09 51.70
N ARG A 776 -3.48 4.03 51.92
CA ARG A 776 -4.25 4.19 53.16
C ARG A 776 -5.58 3.42 53.09
N LYS A 777 -6.19 3.16 54.24
CA LYS A 777 -7.43 2.37 54.34
C LYS A 777 -8.61 3.02 53.57
N ASP A 778 -8.73 4.34 53.58
CA ASP A 778 -9.70 5.10 52.80
C ASP A 778 -9.47 4.96 51.28
N GLU A 779 -8.22 4.98 50.85
CA GLU A 779 -7.84 4.80 49.43
C GLU A 779 -8.13 3.37 48.94
N ILE A 780 -7.96 2.39 49.83
CA ILE A 780 -8.23 0.98 49.57
C ILE A 780 -9.74 0.75 49.33
N SER A 781 -10.59 1.43 50.12
CA SER A 781 -12.05 1.36 49.88
C SER A 781 -12.41 1.74 48.44
N GLY A 782 -11.84 2.82 47.93
CA GLY A 782 -12.02 3.22 46.50
C GLY A 782 -11.53 2.19 45.52
N ILE A 783 -10.36 1.53 45.80
CA ILE A 783 -9.83 0.47 44.93
C ILE A 783 -10.74 -0.77 44.94
N VAL A 784 -11.33 -1.13 46.08
CA VAL A 784 -12.31 -2.21 46.20
C VAL A 784 -13.52 -1.88 45.31
N ASP A 785 -14.02 -0.64 45.37
CA ASP A 785 -15.16 -0.19 44.54
C ASP A 785 -14.88 -0.28 43.05
N LEU A 786 -13.65 0.07 42.62
CA LEU A 786 -13.24 -0.08 41.20
C LEU A 786 -13.22 -1.56 40.78
N MET A 787 -12.63 -2.44 41.62
CA MET A 787 -12.57 -3.88 41.32
C MET A 787 -13.95 -4.53 41.28
N LEU A 788 -14.83 -4.13 42.18
CA LEU A 788 -16.21 -4.61 42.22
C LEU A 788 -17.03 -4.04 41.07
N GLY A 789 -16.70 -2.82 40.60
CA GLY A 789 -17.29 -2.20 39.41
C GLY A 789 -17.00 -3.00 38.15
N GLU A 790 -15.78 -3.55 38.02
CA GLU A 790 -15.42 -4.46 36.92
C GLU A 790 -16.23 -5.75 36.98
N LEU A 791 -16.41 -6.30 38.19
CA LEU A 791 -17.23 -7.49 38.40
C LEU A 791 -18.69 -7.23 38.05
N LYS A 792 -19.21 -6.06 38.44
CA LYS A 792 -20.59 -5.63 38.14
C LYS A 792 -20.82 -5.55 36.63
N LYS A 793 -19.86 -5.02 35.85
CA LYS A 793 -19.95 -4.97 34.38
C LYS A 793 -20.04 -6.39 33.78
N ARG A 794 -19.16 -7.29 34.23
CA ARG A 794 -19.15 -8.69 33.76
C ARG A 794 -20.45 -9.46 34.10
N LEU A 795 -21.10 -9.13 35.22
CA LEU A 795 -22.38 -9.73 35.57
C LEU A 795 -23.54 -9.10 34.78
N ALA A 796 -23.47 -7.78 34.50
CA ALA A 796 -24.46 -7.09 33.67
C ALA A 796 -24.50 -7.66 32.25
N ASP A 797 -23.36 -8.09 31.68
CA ASP A 797 -23.28 -8.81 30.39
C ASP A 797 -24.06 -10.14 30.41
N LYS A 798 -24.36 -10.68 31.61
CA LYS A 798 -25.18 -11.88 31.84
C LYS A 798 -26.59 -11.55 32.32
N GLU A 799 -26.98 -10.28 32.25
CA GLU A 799 -28.27 -9.76 32.70
C GLU A 799 -28.52 -9.97 34.20
N VAL A 800 -27.45 -9.97 35.02
CA VAL A 800 -27.51 -10.16 36.47
C VAL A 800 -26.95 -8.92 37.15
N GLY A 801 -27.79 -8.29 38.02
CA GLY A 801 -27.39 -7.16 38.85
C GLY A 801 -26.42 -7.60 39.97
N PHE A 802 -25.58 -6.67 40.43
CA PHE A 802 -24.67 -6.93 41.56
C PHE A 802 -24.69 -5.77 42.57
N ALA A 803 -24.81 -6.13 43.86
CA ALA A 803 -24.72 -5.20 44.99
C ALA A 803 -23.88 -5.82 46.11
N ILE A 804 -23.27 -5.00 46.94
CA ILE A 804 -22.50 -5.42 48.10
C ILE A 804 -22.78 -4.46 49.23
N THR A 805 -22.90 -4.98 50.44
CA THR A 805 -23.12 -4.16 51.67
C THR A 805 -21.80 -3.58 52.19
N ASP A 806 -21.89 -2.48 52.94
CA ASP A 806 -20.70 -1.83 53.52
C ASP A 806 -19.95 -2.78 54.51
N ALA A 807 -20.72 -3.59 55.27
CA ALA A 807 -20.14 -4.58 56.17
C ALA A 807 -19.33 -5.63 55.43
N ALA A 808 -19.80 -6.07 54.26
CA ALA A 808 -19.04 -7.00 53.39
C ALA A 808 -17.81 -6.34 52.78
N LYS A 809 -17.89 -5.04 52.41
CA LYS A 809 -16.75 -4.28 51.92
C LYS A 809 -15.65 -4.16 52.99
N ASP A 810 -16.05 -3.77 54.21
CA ASP A 810 -15.10 -3.65 55.34
C ASP A 810 -14.38 -4.98 55.62
N TYR A 811 -15.16 -6.07 55.60
CA TYR A 811 -14.57 -7.42 55.72
C TYR A 811 -13.53 -7.74 54.65
N VAL A 812 -13.80 -7.35 53.40
CA VAL A 812 -12.87 -7.52 52.27
C VAL A 812 -11.62 -6.69 52.49
N ILE A 813 -11.72 -5.46 52.94
CA ILE A 813 -10.60 -4.54 53.18
C ILE A 813 -9.74 -5.10 54.35
N ASP A 814 -10.32 -5.46 55.46
CA ASP A 814 -9.60 -5.91 56.63
C ASP A 814 -8.86 -7.23 56.43
N ASN A 815 -9.39 -8.10 55.56
CA ASN A 815 -8.77 -9.43 55.32
C ASN A 815 -8.02 -9.53 53.99
N GLY A 816 -8.23 -8.60 53.07
CA GLY A 816 -7.60 -8.62 51.77
C GLY A 816 -6.42 -7.67 51.60
N PHE A 817 -6.19 -6.76 52.55
CA PHE A 817 -5.13 -5.78 52.47
C PHE A 817 -3.91 -6.19 53.34
N ASP A 818 -2.71 -5.92 52.84
CA ASP A 818 -1.45 -6.08 53.56
C ASP A 818 -0.58 -4.84 53.29
N PRO A 819 -0.15 -4.11 54.29
CA PRO A 819 0.67 -2.90 54.12
C PRO A 819 1.95 -3.09 53.30
N ASN A 820 2.55 -4.27 53.34
CA ASN A 820 3.79 -4.58 52.59
C ASN A 820 3.55 -4.94 51.14
N TYR A 821 2.37 -5.50 50.80
CA TYR A 821 2.03 -5.99 49.46
C TYR A 821 0.95 -5.13 48.80
N GLY A 822 0.48 -4.10 49.48
CA GLY A 822 -0.50 -3.15 48.93
C GLY A 822 -1.85 -3.79 48.53
N ALA A 823 -2.39 -3.39 47.42
CA ALA A 823 -3.67 -3.91 46.94
C ALA A 823 -3.55 -5.24 46.17
N ARG A 824 -2.36 -5.80 45.97
CA ARG A 824 -2.16 -7.04 45.22
C ARG A 824 -2.86 -8.27 45.83
N PRO A 825 -2.81 -8.49 47.19
CA PRO A 825 -3.57 -9.57 47.81
C PRO A 825 -5.08 -9.40 47.72
N LEU A 826 -5.57 -8.16 47.70
CA LEU A 826 -6.99 -7.78 47.62
C LEU A 826 -7.70 -8.38 46.41
N LYS A 827 -7.09 -8.28 45.21
CA LYS A 827 -7.62 -8.85 43.98
C LYS A 827 -7.80 -10.37 44.12
N ARG A 828 -6.85 -11.07 44.71
CA ARG A 828 -6.95 -12.52 44.96
C ARG A 828 -8.02 -12.85 45.98
N PHE A 829 -8.19 -12.02 47.01
CA PHE A 829 -9.23 -12.19 48.03
C PHE A 829 -10.62 -12.04 47.40
N ILE A 830 -10.86 -10.99 46.66
CA ILE A 830 -12.14 -10.77 45.93
C ILE A 830 -12.44 -11.98 45.02
N GLN A 831 -11.45 -12.43 44.25
CA GLN A 831 -11.62 -13.57 43.34
C GLN A 831 -11.99 -14.87 44.11
N ARG A 832 -11.29 -15.15 45.18
CA ARG A 832 -11.50 -16.37 45.95
C ARG A 832 -12.78 -16.37 46.79
N LYS A 833 -13.16 -15.21 47.33
CA LYS A 833 -14.27 -15.12 48.28
C LYS A 833 -15.56 -14.62 47.60
N ILE A 834 -15.49 -13.56 46.80
CA ILE A 834 -16.68 -12.97 46.20
C ILE A 834 -17.02 -13.66 44.87
N GLU A 835 -16.08 -13.69 43.91
CA GLU A 835 -16.35 -14.28 42.58
C GLU A 835 -16.69 -15.78 42.69
N THR A 836 -16.00 -16.51 43.56
CA THR A 836 -16.30 -17.94 43.78
C THR A 836 -17.68 -18.11 44.43
N LEU A 837 -18.07 -17.26 45.36
CA LEU A 837 -19.37 -17.29 46.00
C LEU A 837 -20.51 -17.04 44.97
N ILE A 838 -20.36 -16.00 44.16
CA ILE A 838 -21.27 -15.65 43.06
C ILE A 838 -21.34 -16.81 42.04
N ALA A 839 -20.18 -17.34 41.63
CA ALA A 839 -20.12 -18.44 40.67
C ALA A 839 -20.87 -19.69 41.16
N ARG A 840 -20.74 -20.03 42.48
CA ARG A 840 -21.47 -21.12 43.07
C ARG A 840 -22.98 -20.89 43.02
N LYS A 841 -23.42 -19.67 43.32
CA LYS A 841 -24.83 -19.28 43.26
C LYS A 841 -25.40 -19.41 41.85
N LEU A 842 -24.69 -18.85 40.84
CA LEU A 842 -25.04 -18.89 39.44
C LEU A 842 -25.10 -20.32 38.84
N ILE A 843 -24.32 -21.26 39.41
CA ILE A 843 -24.29 -22.66 38.95
C ILE A 843 -25.33 -23.52 39.70
N ALA A 844 -25.53 -23.28 40.99
CA ALA A 844 -26.40 -24.08 41.84
C ALA A 844 -27.89 -23.73 41.68
N ASP A 845 -28.19 -22.48 41.46
CA ASP A 845 -29.56 -21.97 41.37
C ASP A 845 -29.78 -21.35 39.96
N ASP A 846 -30.95 -21.52 39.41
CA ASP A 846 -31.36 -20.84 38.16
C ASP A 846 -31.66 -19.38 38.46
N VAL A 847 -30.59 -18.55 38.56
CA VAL A 847 -30.73 -17.12 38.80
C VAL A 847 -31.48 -16.48 37.60
N ALA A 848 -32.61 -15.86 37.87
CA ALA A 848 -33.45 -15.30 36.80
C ALA A 848 -32.74 -14.09 36.13
N PRO A 849 -32.84 -13.93 34.81
CA PRO A 849 -32.41 -12.70 34.16
C PRO A 849 -33.09 -11.50 34.77
N GLY A 850 -32.34 -10.43 35.08
CA GLY A 850 -32.82 -9.24 35.72
C GLY A 850 -32.77 -9.24 37.25
N SER A 851 -32.48 -10.38 37.90
CA SER A 851 -32.31 -10.44 39.35
C SER A 851 -30.99 -9.80 39.82
N THR A 852 -30.91 -9.35 41.05
CA THR A 852 -29.73 -8.74 41.65
C THR A 852 -29.14 -9.67 42.72
N LEU A 853 -27.86 -10.02 42.59
CA LEU A 853 -27.12 -10.77 43.57
C LEU A 853 -26.48 -9.78 44.60
N THR A 854 -26.88 -9.91 45.84
CA THR A 854 -26.37 -9.07 46.94
C THR A 854 -25.41 -9.89 47.82
N VAL A 855 -24.18 -9.41 47.98
CA VAL A 855 -23.18 -9.98 48.86
C VAL A 855 -23.19 -9.23 50.17
N ASP A 856 -23.37 -9.99 51.29
CA ASP A 856 -23.44 -9.44 52.65
C ASP A 856 -22.48 -10.20 53.59
N TYR A 857 -22.28 -9.68 54.75
CA TYR A 857 -21.46 -10.27 55.82
C TYR A 857 -22.28 -10.60 57.06
N ASP A 858 -22.40 -11.86 57.42
CA ASP A 858 -23.25 -12.34 58.55
C ASP A 858 -22.53 -12.31 59.92
N GLY A 859 -21.31 -11.73 59.97
CA GLY A 859 -20.49 -11.70 61.20
C GLY A 859 -19.39 -12.84 61.25
N GLU A 860 -19.51 -13.86 60.41
CA GLU A 860 -18.52 -14.94 60.31
C GLU A 860 -17.98 -15.12 58.86
N LYS A 861 -18.84 -15.02 57.88
CA LYS A 861 -18.50 -15.26 56.48
C LYS A 861 -19.32 -14.39 55.51
N LEU A 862 -18.86 -14.30 54.30
CA LEU A 862 -19.62 -13.65 53.20
C LEU A 862 -20.72 -14.60 52.71
N ILE A 863 -21.93 -14.06 52.55
CA ILE A 863 -23.10 -14.74 52.03
C ILE A 863 -23.61 -14.02 50.79
N CYS A 864 -24.24 -14.76 49.89
CA CYS A 864 -24.84 -14.19 48.67
C CYS A 864 -26.31 -14.53 48.60
N SER A 865 -27.14 -13.51 48.56
CA SER A 865 -28.59 -13.59 48.43
C SER A 865 -29.05 -13.03 47.09
N GLU A 866 -30.15 -13.53 46.60
CA GLU A 866 -30.83 -13.04 45.39
C GLU A 866 -32.01 -12.16 45.84
N SER A 867 -32.11 -10.98 45.21
CA SER A 867 -33.15 -10.00 45.46
C SER A 867 -33.77 -9.52 44.16
#